data_064c9cb82a1d6953e56c70ef23db4f6c
#
_entry.id   064c9cb82a1d6953e56c70ef23db4f6c
#
_cell.length_a   1.000
_cell.length_b   1.000
_cell.length_c   1.000
_cell.angle_alpha   90.00
_cell.angle_beta   90.00
_cell.angle_gamma   90.00
#
_symmetry.space_group_name_H-M   'P 1'
#
loop_
_entity.id
_entity.type
_entity.pdbx_description
1 polymer ?
#
loop_
_entity_poly.entity_id
_entity_poly.type
_entity_poly.pdbx_seq_one_letter_code
_entity_poly.pdbx_strand_id
1 'polypeptide(L)'
;IVEEYMNEISKITGRKYGLFDYYGAEDAERVIIAMGSVTEAAREAIDYLMSKGEKVGMVAVHLYRPFSAKHFLAAVPKTVKTIAVLDRTKEPGANGEPLYLDVKDCFYGAENAPVIVGGRYGLGSKDTTPSQILAVFKNLSLPMPKNHFTIGIVDDVTFTSLPQEAEIALGGEGMFEAKFYGLGADGTVGANKNSVKIIGDNTDKHCQAYFSYDSKKSGGFTCSHLRFGDTPIRSTYLVNTPNFVACHVQAYLHMYDVTRGLRDNGSFLLNTIWEGEELAKNLPNKVKKYFAQHNITVYYINATQIAQEIGLGNRTNTILQSAFFRITGVIPVDLAVEQMKKFIVKSYGKKGEDVVNKNYAAVDRGGEYKQLTVDPAWVNLPDEPKAENNDPAFINEVVRPINAQDGDLLPVSAFKGIEDGTWHQGTAQYEKRGVAAFVPEWNAENCIQCNKCAYVCPHASIRPFVLDAEEQKGAQFETLKAVGKQFDGMTFRIQVDVLDCLGCGNCADVCPGNPKKGGKALTMKHLEGQLPQAANWEYCSKNVKSKQHLVDIKANVKNSQFATPLFEFSGACSGCGETPYVKLISQLFGDREMVANATGCSSIYSGSVPSTPYTTNEKGQGPAWANSLFEDFCEFGLGMTLADKKLRARIEAAMKNAIASDTCPAEYKEAFQEWIDGKDDADKSKAAAEKIIPMVEAAKDKCENCATIAEFKNYLVKKSQWIIGGDGASYDIGYGGLDHVIASGEDVNILVLDTEVYSNTGGQSSKATPLGAIAKFAASGKRVRKKDLGMIATTYGYVYVAQIAMGADQAQTLKAIREAEAYPGPSLVIAYAPCINHGLKAGMGKSQAEEAKAVECGYWHLWRFNPALEEEGKNPFMLDSKEPKWEEFQDYLKGEVRFASVAKQYPAEAADLFAACEEMA
;
A
#
# COMPACT_ATOMS: atom_id res chain seq x y z
N ILE A 1 32.44 -17.34 28.54
CA ILE A 1 31.74 -16.02 28.64
C ILE A 1 30.25 -16.17 28.33
N VAL A 2 29.84 -16.64 27.12
CA VAL A 2 28.40 -16.71 26.76
C VAL A 2 27.62 -17.63 27.73
N GLU A 3 28.10 -18.84 27.99
CA GLU A 3 27.50 -19.79 28.94
C GLU A 3 27.42 -19.23 30.37
N GLU A 4 28.44 -18.50 30.79
CA GLU A 4 28.48 -17.85 32.10
C GLU A 4 27.31 -16.85 32.25
N TYR A 5 27.12 -15.94 31.26
CA TYR A 5 26.00 -15.00 31.27
C TYR A 5 24.67 -15.69 31.10
N MET A 6 24.55 -16.73 30.24
CA MET A 6 23.30 -17.49 30.12
C MET A 6 22.95 -18.16 31.46
N ASN A 7 23.91 -18.66 32.22
CA ASN A 7 23.69 -19.24 33.54
C ASN A 7 23.26 -18.18 34.56
N GLU A 8 23.79 -16.96 34.50
CA GLU A 8 23.38 -15.87 35.36
C GLU A 8 21.93 -15.40 35.02
N ILE A 9 21.60 -15.26 33.74
CA ILE A 9 20.25 -14.95 33.29
C ILE A 9 19.27 -16.05 33.72
N SER A 10 19.70 -17.31 33.64
CA SER A 10 18.89 -18.46 34.10
C SER A 10 18.56 -18.37 35.59
N LYS A 11 19.51 -17.95 36.41
CA LYS A 11 19.29 -17.74 37.85
C LYS A 11 18.32 -16.59 38.13
N ILE A 12 18.42 -15.50 37.35
CA ILE A 12 17.55 -14.32 37.54
C ILE A 12 16.12 -14.62 37.09
N THR A 13 15.95 -15.30 35.96
CA THR A 13 14.65 -15.51 35.33
C THR A 13 13.93 -16.78 35.79
N GLY A 14 14.64 -17.71 36.41
CA GLY A 14 14.17 -19.06 36.72
C GLY A 14 14.02 -19.96 35.49
N ARG A 15 14.45 -19.50 34.29
CA ARG A 15 14.44 -20.26 33.05
C ARG A 15 15.83 -20.79 32.74
N LYS A 16 15.91 -21.97 32.14
CA LYS A 16 17.18 -22.56 31.72
C LYS A 16 17.54 -22.08 30.31
N TYR A 17 18.74 -21.55 30.13
CA TYR A 17 19.28 -21.14 28.82
C TYR A 17 20.61 -21.81 28.59
N GLY A 18 20.78 -22.42 27.42
CA GLY A 18 22.02 -23.02 26.94
C GLY A 18 22.38 -22.52 25.54
N LEU A 19 23.58 -22.84 25.08
CA LEU A 19 24.00 -22.53 23.69
C LEU A 19 23.14 -23.30 22.67
N PHE A 20 22.74 -24.53 23.06
CA PHE A 20 21.83 -25.41 22.35
C PHE A 20 20.91 -26.08 23.38
N ASP A 21 19.61 -25.89 23.21
CA ASP A 21 18.63 -26.45 24.16
C ASP A 21 17.82 -27.56 23.49
N TYR A 22 17.86 -28.74 24.10
CA TYR A 22 17.03 -29.86 23.65
C TYR A 22 15.61 -29.77 24.22
N TYR A 23 14.63 -30.11 23.40
CA TYR A 23 13.23 -30.23 23.77
C TYR A 23 12.57 -31.44 23.11
N GLY A 24 11.89 -32.29 23.84
CA GLY A 24 11.18 -33.47 23.35
C GLY A 24 11.42 -34.73 24.16
N ALA A 25 11.15 -35.90 23.58
CA ALA A 25 11.33 -37.20 24.19
C ALA A 25 12.84 -37.48 24.47
N GLU A 26 13.19 -38.02 25.64
CA GLU A 26 14.58 -38.34 25.99
C GLU A 26 15.19 -39.39 25.06
N ASP A 27 14.35 -40.28 24.50
CA ASP A 27 14.72 -41.33 23.56
C ASP A 27 14.28 -41.03 22.11
N ALA A 28 14.27 -39.73 21.74
CA ALA A 28 13.86 -39.29 20.41
C ALA A 28 14.71 -39.95 19.32
N GLU A 29 14.01 -40.44 18.31
CA GLU A 29 14.61 -41.05 17.10
C GLU A 29 14.64 -40.06 15.91
N ARG A 30 13.75 -39.08 15.92
CA ARG A 30 13.62 -38.03 14.90
C ARG A 30 13.73 -36.64 15.55
N VAL A 31 14.67 -35.85 15.08
CA VAL A 31 14.98 -34.54 15.69
C VAL A 31 15.03 -33.46 14.63
N ILE A 32 14.46 -32.31 14.96
CA ILE A 32 14.58 -31.06 14.18
C ILE A 32 15.69 -30.20 14.81
N ILE A 33 16.52 -29.58 13.99
CA ILE A 33 17.46 -28.53 14.41
C ILE A 33 16.98 -27.21 13.81
N ALA A 34 16.76 -26.20 14.63
CA ALA A 34 16.27 -24.91 14.17
C ALA A 34 16.71 -23.77 15.09
N MET A 35 16.58 -22.52 14.63
CA MET A 35 16.84 -21.34 15.44
C MET A 35 15.73 -20.30 15.27
N GLY A 36 15.56 -19.45 16.28
CA GLY A 36 14.59 -18.37 16.26
C GLY A 36 13.16 -18.81 16.57
N SER A 37 12.17 -18.00 16.17
CA SER A 37 10.76 -18.16 16.57
C SER A 37 10.07 -19.44 16.10
N VAL A 38 10.55 -20.07 15.04
CA VAL A 38 10.03 -21.38 14.57
C VAL A 38 10.14 -22.46 15.62
N THR A 39 11.10 -22.35 16.55
CA THR A 39 11.29 -23.33 17.64
C THR A 39 10.07 -23.38 18.56
N GLU A 40 9.35 -22.28 18.74
CA GLU A 40 8.12 -22.27 19.56
C GLU A 40 6.95 -23.00 18.88
N ALA A 41 6.75 -22.79 17.56
CA ALA A 41 5.79 -23.57 16.78
C ALA A 41 6.16 -25.05 16.73
N ALA A 42 7.46 -25.37 16.65
CA ALA A 42 7.95 -26.73 16.70
C ALA A 42 7.70 -27.42 18.07
N ARG A 43 7.79 -26.69 19.17
CA ARG A 43 7.44 -27.21 20.50
C ARG A 43 5.98 -27.65 20.56
N GLU A 44 5.05 -26.85 20.04
CA GLU A 44 3.62 -27.23 19.97
C GLU A 44 3.41 -28.51 19.16
N ALA A 45 4.06 -28.65 18.02
CA ALA A 45 3.98 -29.85 17.19
C ALA A 45 4.60 -31.06 17.89
N ILE A 46 5.72 -30.90 18.61
CA ILE A 46 6.38 -31.96 19.38
C ILE A 46 5.49 -32.42 20.53
N ASP A 47 4.89 -31.51 21.30
CA ASP A 47 3.98 -31.86 22.40
C ASP A 47 2.78 -32.65 21.87
N TYR A 48 2.22 -32.26 20.73
CA TYR A 48 1.16 -32.99 20.05
C TYR A 48 1.60 -34.40 19.65
N LEU A 49 2.75 -34.57 18.99
CA LEU A 49 3.27 -35.88 18.58
C LEU A 49 3.61 -36.77 19.76
N MET A 50 4.24 -36.22 20.81
CA MET A 50 4.52 -36.95 22.04
C MET A 50 3.23 -37.42 22.73
N SER A 51 2.15 -36.65 22.70
CA SER A 51 0.84 -37.09 23.20
C SER A 51 0.25 -38.26 22.42
N LYS A 52 0.73 -38.50 21.20
CA LYS A 52 0.40 -39.69 20.37
C LYS A 52 1.42 -40.82 20.52
N GLY A 53 2.39 -40.71 21.43
CA GLY A 53 3.43 -41.73 21.68
C GLY A 53 4.61 -41.67 20.71
N GLU A 54 4.77 -40.60 19.93
CA GLU A 54 5.88 -40.45 18.99
C GLU A 54 7.16 -40.02 19.67
N LYS A 55 8.31 -40.61 19.25
CA LYS A 55 9.64 -40.30 19.79
C LYS A 55 10.32 -39.21 18.98
N VAL A 56 9.97 -37.99 19.26
CA VAL A 56 10.39 -36.79 18.53
C VAL A 56 10.99 -35.76 19.46
N GLY A 57 11.83 -34.89 18.88
CA GLY A 57 12.42 -33.78 19.62
C GLY A 57 13.03 -32.74 18.70
N MET A 58 13.58 -31.71 19.31
CA MET A 58 14.23 -30.59 18.64
C MET A 58 15.42 -30.09 19.45
N VAL A 59 16.46 -29.65 18.74
CA VAL A 59 17.51 -28.80 19.31
C VAL A 59 17.33 -27.39 18.84
N ALA A 60 17.06 -26.47 19.75
CA ALA A 60 17.02 -25.04 19.51
C ALA A 60 18.43 -24.44 19.58
N VAL A 61 18.86 -23.77 18.53
CA VAL A 61 20.17 -23.12 18.44
C VAL A 61 20.03 -21.69 18.95
N HIS A 62 20.65 -21.35 20.05
CA HIS A 62 20.70 -20.00 20.63
C HIS A 62 21.98 -19.25 20.27
N LEU A 63 23.12 -19.94 20.24
CA LEU A 63 24.38 -19.37 19.76
C LEU A 63 24.81 -20.00 18.44
N TYR A 64 24.55 -19.31 17.35
CA TYR A 64 24.91 -19.81 16.00
C TYR A 64 26.38 -19.56 15.67
N ARG A 65 26.94 -18.44 16.06
CA ARG A 65 28.36 -18.10 15.83
C ARG A 65 29.07 -17.61 17.11
N PRO A 66 30.22 -18.18 17.50
CA PRO A 66 30.89 -19.34 16.91
C PRO A 66 30.08 -20.63 17.14
N PHE A 67 29.98 -21.51 16.12
CA PHE A 67 29.28 -22.80 16.23
C PHE A 67 30.15 -23.78 17.03
N SER A 68 29.63 -24.31 18.12
CA SER A 68 30.36 -25.23 18.98
C SER A 68 29.88 -26.66 18.80
N ALA A 69 30.58 -27.43 17.95
CA ALA A 69 30.27 -28.85 17.73
C ALA A 69 30.18 -29.66 19.03
N LYS A 70 31.09 -29.41 20.00
CA LYS A 70 31.07 -30.07 21.31
C LYS A 70 29.73 -29.87 22.04
N HIS A 71 29.24 -28.65 22.15
CA HIS A 71 28.01 -28.35 22.86
C HIS A 71 26.77 -28.79 22.07
N PHE A 72 26.81 -28.66 20.76
CA PHE A 72 25.77 -29.15 19.88
C PHE A 72 25.58 -30.67 20.02
N LEU A 73 26.63 -31.44 19.84
CA LEU A 73 26.59 -32.92 19.95
C LEU A 73 26.20 -33.41 21.36
N ALA A 74 26.51 -32.63 22.38
CA ALA A 74 26.07 -32.93 23.75
C ALA A 74 24.56 -32.69 23.95
N ALA A 75 23.93 -31.83 23.17
CA ALA A 75 22.49 -31.56 23.21
C ALA A 75 21.66 -32.54 22.38
N VAL A 76 22.26 -33.24 21.41
CA VAL A 76 21.56 -34.19 20.54
C VAL A 76 21.39 -35.55 21.27
N PRO A 77 20.16 -36.13 21.34
CA PRO A 77 19.93 -37.45 21.91
C PRO A 77 20.74 -38.52 21.17
N LYS A 78 21.31 -39.45 21.92
CA LYS A 78 22.10 -40.56 21.34
C LYS A 78 21.26 -41.57 20.55
N THR A 79 19.96 -41.56 20.70
CA THR A 79 18.98 -42.42 20.04
C THR A 79 18.56 -41.95 18.68
N VAL A 80 19.01 -40.73 18.28
CA VAL A 80 18.59 -40.11 17.04
C VAL A 80 19.01 -40.92 15.81
N LYS A 81 18.05 -41.14 14.91
CA LYS A 81 18.24 -41.83 13.63
C LYS A 81 18.20 -40.91 12.44
N THR A 82 17.29 -39.88 12.51
CA THR A 82 17.09 -38.92 11.42
C THR A 82 17.01 -37.50 11.98
N ILE A 83 17.63 -36.55 11.28
CA ILE A 83 17.65 -35.13 11.61
C ILE A 83 17.18 -34.32 10.42
N ALA A 84 16.25 -33.38 10.64
CA ALA A 84 15.96 -32.30 9.70
C ALA A 84 16.55 -31.00 10.24
N VAL A 85 17.35 -30.31 9.45
CA VAL A 85 17.87 -28.99 9.78
C VAL A 85 17.04 -27.95 9.02
N LEU A 86 16.43 -27.00 9.73
CA LEU A 86 15.58 -25.97 9.15
C LEU A 86 16.29 -24.63 9.09
N ASP A 87 16.47 -24.12 7.89
CA ASP A 87 17.04 -22.80 7.60
C ASP A 87 15.96 -21.85 7.00
N ARG A 88 15.90 -20.60 7.46
CA ARG A 88 15.01 -19.57 6.90
C ARG A 88 15.69 -18.81 5.76
N THR A 89 16.43 -19.50 4.95
CA THR A 89 17.12 -18.95 3.79
C THR A 89 17.18 -19.98 2.67
N LYS A 90 17.50 -19.52 1.47
CA LYS A 90 17.88 -20.34 0.32
C LYS A 90 19.21 -19.81 -0.17
N GLU A 91 20.20 -20.72 -0.30
CA GLU A 91 21.56 -20.38 -0.73
C GLU A 91 21.80 -20.89 -2.17
N PRO A 92 21.46 -20.09 -3.20
CA PRO A 92 21.67 -20.48 -4.58
C PRO A 92 23.16 -20.71 -4.89
N GLY A 93 23.46 -21.87 -5.46
CA GLY A 93 24.83 -22.25 -5.81
C GLY A 93 25.66 -22.90 -4.66
N ALA A 94 25.12 -22.97 -3.43
CA ALA A 94 25.73 -23.70 -2.33
C ALA A 94 25.27 -25.17 -2.29
N ASN A 95 26.04 -26.01 -1.59
CA ASN A 95 25.69 -27.42 -1.37
C ASN A 95 24.59 -27.62 -0.30
N GLY A 96 24.08 -26.56 0.25
CA GLY A 96 23.03 -26.51 1.27
C GLY A 96 23.04 -25.20 2.03
N GLU A 97 22.06 -25.03 2.87
CA GLU A 97 21.88 -23.85 3.70
C GLU A 97 22.86 -23.84 4.88
N PRO A 98 23.17 -22.68 5.47
CA PRO A 98 24.29 -22.54 6.43
C PRO A 98 24.20 -23.44 7.67
N LEU A 99 23.04 -23.49 8.36
CA LEU A 99 22.90 -24.32 9.55
C LEU A 99 22.95 -25.80 9.20
N TYR A 100 22.34 -26.19 8.06
CA TYR A 100 22.42 -27.58 7.57
C TYR A 100 23.84 -28.03 7.34
N LEU A 101 24.68 -27.19 6.74
CA LEU A 101 26.09 -27.52 6.49
C LEU A 101 26.88 -27.65 7.79
N ASP A 102 26.71 -26.74 8.75
CA ASP A 102 27.37 -26.82 10.06
C ASP A 102 26.99 -28.06 10.84
N VAL A 103 25.69 -28.41 10.86
CA VAL A 103 25.22 -29.63 11.54
C VAL A 103 25.75 -30.86 10.87
N LYS A 104 25.76 -30.91 9.55
CA LYS A 104 26.29 -32.07 8.78
C LYS A 104 27.77 -32.25 9.03
N ASP A 105 28.56 -31.19 9.11
CA ASP A 105 29.99 -31.22 9.40
C ASP A 105 30.28 -31.83 10.79
N CYS A 106 29.44 -31.53 11.78
CA CYS A 106 29.59 -32.09 13.13
C CYS A 106 29.51 -33.62 13.20
N PHE A 107 28.86 -34.27 12.25
CA PHE A 107 28.71 -35.73 12.14
C PHE A 107 29.64 -36.35 11.10
N TYR A 108 30.49 -35.55 10.44
CA TYR A 108 31.41 -36.07 9.45
C TYR A 108 32.42 -37.04 10.06
N GLY A 109 32.46 -38.25 9.52
CA GLY A 109 33.35 -39.32 10.03
C GLY A 109 32.85 -40.05 11.28
N ALA A 110 31.64 -39.77 11.79
CA ALA A 110 31.06 -40.53 12.90
C ALA A 110 30.56 -41.92 12.40
N GLU A 111 30.87 -42.99 13.09
CA GLU A 111 30.52 -44.38 12.72
C GLU A 111 29.00 -44.61 12.65
N ASN A 112 28.22 -43.92 13.51
CA ASN A 112 26.77 -44.06 13.59
C ASN A 112 26.06 -42.71 13.35
N ALA A 113 26.49 -41.98 12.29
CA ALA A 113 25.86 -40.71 11.94
C ALA A 113 24.38 -40.90 11.59
N PRO A 114 23.48 -40.06 12.11
CA PRO A 114 22.08 -40.07 11.68
C PRO A 114 21.94 -39.64 10.21
N VAL A 115 20.82 -39.98 9.57
CA VAL A 115 20.48 -39.41 8.27
C VAL A 115 20.13 -37.94 8.48
N ILE A 116 20.84 -37.01 7.83
CA ILE A 116 20.65 -35.58 7.98
C ILE A 116 20.12 -34.98 6.69
N VAL A 117 18.98 -34.32 6.75
CA VAL A 117 18.34 -33.62 5.63
C VAL A 117 18.16 -32.14 5.93
N GLY A 118 18.36 -31.30 4.92
CA GLY A 118 18.11 -29.85 4.98
C GLY A 118 16.70 -29.51 4.54
N GLY A 119 16.11 -28.55 5.21
CA GLY A 119 14.78 -27.99 4.88
C GLY A 119 14.75 -26.47 4.97
N ARG A 120 13.94 -25.86 4.14
CA ARG A 120 13.71 -24.42 4.06
C ARG A 120 12.33 -24.07 4.56
N TYR A 121 12.20 -23.00 5.34
CA TYR A 121 10.94 -22.53 5.87
C TYR A 121 10.84 -21.00 5.81
N GLY A 122 9.63 -20.47 5.90
CA GLY A 122 9.38 -19.03 6.06
C GLY A 122 9.92 -18.16 4.92
N LEU A 123 10.22 -18.73 3.77
CA LEU A 123 10.64 -17.99 2.58
C LEU A 123 9.50 -17.08 2.10
N GLY A 124 9.85 -15.88 1.61
CA GLY A 124 8.87 -14.88 1.23
C GLY A 124 8.04 -14.35 2.42
N SER A 125 8.60 -14.41 3.64
CA SER A 125 7.92 -14.03 4.90
C SER A 125 6.64 -14.81 5.19
N LYS A 126 6.48 -16.00 4.60
CA LYS A 126 5.36 -16.88 4.88
C LYS A 126 5.39 -17.39 6.33
N ASP A 127 4.21 -17.54 6.89
CA ASP A 127 4.03 -18.05 8.23
C ASP A 127 4.44 -19.54 8.31
N THR A 128 4.88 -19.97 9.48
CA THR A 128 5.26 -21.37 9.72
C THR A 128 4.39 -21.96 10.82
N THR A 129 3.51 -22.86 10.45
CA THR A 129 2.49 -23.44 11.33
C THR A 129 2.96 -24.79 11.90
N PRO A 130 2.39 -25.25 13.02
CA PRO A 130 2.64 -26.59 13.52
C PRO A 130 2.36 -27.69 12.49
N SER A 131 1.34 -27.53 11.65
CA SER A 131 1.00 -28.51 10.59
C SER A 131 2.14 -28.68 9.57
N GLN A 132 2.85 -27.60 9.26
CA GLN A 132 4.05 -27.65 8.43
C GLN A 132 5.21 -28.39 9.14
N ILE A 133 5.35 -28.22 10.45
CA ILE A 133 6.34 -28.97 11.26
C ILE A 133 5.97 -30.45 11.33
N LEU A 134 4.69 -30.81 11.41
CA LEU A 134 4.25 -32.20 11.31
C LEU A 134 4.67 -32.84 9.98
N ALA A 135 4.56 -32.12 8.86
CA ALA A 135 5.05 -32.58 7.56
C ALA A 135 6.55 -32.89 7.57
N VAL A 136 7.35 -32.11 8.30
CA VAL A 136 8.79 -32.38 8.49
C VAL A 136 9.01 -33.68 9.24
N PHE A 137 8.34 -33.91 10.38
CA PHE A 137 8.47 -35.17 11.13
C PHE A 137 7.97 -36.38 10.33
N LYS A 138 6.92 -36.20 9.51
CA LYS A 138 6.44 -37.21 8.57
C LYS A 138 7.50 -37.53 7.50
N ASN A 139 8.17 -36.53 6.96
CA ASN A 139 9.27 -36.72 6.04
C ASN A 139 10.39 -37.52 6.72
N LEU A 140 10.76 -37.23 7.97
CA LEU A 140 11.78 -37.93 8.73
C LEU A 140 11.41 -39.39 9.05
N SER A 141 10.15 -39.77 8.97
CA SER A 141 9.72 -41.18 9.16
C SER A 141 9.84 -42.06 7.89
N LEU A 142 10.15 -41.45 6.75
CA LEU A 142 10.29 -42.16 5.48
C LEU A 142 11.63 -42.94 5.44
N PRO A 143 11.70 -44.11 4.77
CA PRO A 143 12.96 -44.81 4.57
C PRO A 143 14.05 -43.96 3.88
N MET A 144 13.64 -43.07 3.00
CA MET A 144 14.51 -42.07 2.35
C MET A 144 13.85 -40.70 2.49
N PRO A 145 14.16 -39.93 3.54
CA PRO A 145 13.64 -38.60 3.71
C PRO A 145 14.08 -37.68 2.56
N LYS A 146 13.14 -36.83 2.05
CA LYS A 146 13.48 -35.80 1.06
C LYS A 146 14.47 -34.83 1.67
N ASN A 147 15.60 -34.61 0.98
CA ASN A 147 16.60 -33.59 1.32
C ASN A 147 16.37 -32.31 0.51
N HIS A 148 16.83 -31.17 1.00
CA HIS A 148 16.60 -29.83 0.41
C HIS A 148 15.13 -29.55 0.16
N PHE A 149 14.28 -30.00 1.07
CA PHE A 149 12.85 -29.76 0.99
C PHE A 149 12.50 -28.33 1.37
N THR A 150 11.27 -27.93 1.01
CA THR A 150 10.67 -26.65 1.41
C THR A 150 9.30 -26.90 2.05
N ILE A 151 8.95 -26.11 3.07
CA ILE A 151 7.59 -26.07 3.66
C ILE A 151 6.97 -24.71 3.48
N GLY A 152 5.65 -24.64 3.41
CA GLY A 152 4.88 -23.41 3.27
C GLY A 152 4.81 -22.85 1.84
N ILE A 153 5.33 -23.56 0.84
CA ILE A 153 5.30 -23.16 -0.58
C ILE A 153 4.70 -24.31 -1.40
N VAL A 154 3.90 -23.99 -2.40
CA VAL A 154 3.39 -24.93 -3.41
C VAL A 154 4.35 -24.92 -4.59
N ASP A 155 5.35 -25.79 -4.57
CA ASP A 155 6.39 -25.87 -5.61
C ASP A 155 6.04 -26.95 -6.63
N ASP A 156 5.47 -26.53 -7.74
CA ASP A 156 5.12 -27.36 -8.91
C ASP A 156 6.15 -27.27 -10.05
N VAL A 157 7.28 -26.62 -9.81
CA VAL A 157 8.37 -26.44 -10.77
C VAL A 157 9.56 -27.35 -10.48
N THR A 158 10.07 -27.31 -9.24
CA THR A 158 11.22 -28.14 -8.81
C THR A 158 10.80 -29.28 -7.86
N PHE A 159 9.54 -29.29 -7.43
CA PHE A 159 8.94 -30.34 -6.59
C PHE A 159 9.67 -30.57 -5.27
N THR A 160 10.28 -29.53 -4.69
CA THR A 160 11.00 -29.61 -3.42
C THR A 160 10.07 -29.58 -2.21
N SER A 161 8.85 -29.06 -2.34
CA SER A 161 7.93 -28.93 -1.22
C SER A 161 7.49 -30.27 -0.64
N LEU A 162 7.30 -30.29 0.68
CA LEU A 162 6.62 -31.39 1.36
C LEU A 162 5.09 -31.22 1.18
N PRO A 163 4.33 -32.33 1.17
CA PRO A 163 2.88 -32.25 1.19
C PRO A 163 2.38 -31.45 2.39
N GLN A 164 1.41 -30.60 2.17
CA GLN A 164 0.81 -29.81 3.23
C GLN A 164 -0.16 -30.66 4.05
N GLU A 165 0.02 -30.68 5.38
CA GLU A 165 -0.91 -31.32 6.30
C GLU A 165 -2.05 -30.35 6.65
N ALA A 166 -3.21 -30.91 7.03
CA ALA A 166 -4.33 -30.11 7.49
C ALA A 166 -3.98 -29.31 8.76
N GLU A 167 -4.48 -28.08 8.84
CA GLU A 167 -4.28 -27.29 10.04
C GLU A 167 -4.97 -27.93 11.25
N ILE A 168 -4.26 -27.97 12.36
CA ILE A 168 -4.72 -28.57 13.61
C ILE A 168 -4.85 -27.53 14.70
N ALA A 169 -5.88 -27.64 15.51
CA ALA A 169 -6.06 -26.81 16.68
C ALA A 169 -5.10 -27.27 17.79
N LEU A 170 -3.96 -26.60 17.89
CA LEU A 170 -3.00 -26.78 18.97
C LEU A 170 -3.09 -25.58 19.89
N GLY A 171 -3.64 -25.75 21.01
CA GLY A 171 -3.65 -24.76 22.09
C GLY A 171 -3.80 -25.52 23.38
N GLY A 172 -3.18 -25.10 24.44
CA GLY A 172 -3.38 -25.68 25.77
C GLY A 172 -4.86 -25.64 26.15
N GLU A 173 -5.21 -26.42 27.15
CA GLU A 173 -6.54 -26.40 27.73
C GLU A 173 -6.94 -24.95 28.10
N GLY A 174 -8.15 -24.52 27.72
CA GLY A 174 -8.62 -23.16 27.93
C GLY A 174 -8.15 -22.11 26.92
N MET A 175 -7.44 -22.48 25.84
CA MET A 175 -7.06 -21.55 24.78
C MET A 175 -8.28 -21.12 23.97
N PHE A 176 -8.50 -19.80 23.89
CA PHE A 176 -9.50 -19.17 23.06
C PHE A 176 -8.83 -18.35 21.97
N GLU A 177 -9.18 -18.60 20.73
CA GLU A 177 -8.64 -17.93 19.53
C GLU A 177 -9.72 -17.17 18.79
N ALA A 178 -9.44 -15.94 18.40
CA ALA A 178 -10.38 -15.08 17.69
C ALA A 178 -9.75 -14.33 16.52
N LYS A 179 -10.55 -14.14 15.45
CA LYS A 179 -10.21 -13.32 14.30
C LYS A 179 -11.23 -12.20 14.12
N PHE A 180 -10.76 -11.01 13.77
CA PHE A 180 -11.60 -9.84 13.50
C PHE A 180 -11.22 -9.23 12.18
N TYR A 181 -12.11 -9.32 11.21
CA TYR A 181 -11.98 -8.70 9.91
C TYR A 181 -12.55 -7.29 9.94
N GLY A 182 -11.73 -6.30 9.63
CA GLY A 182 -12.08 -4.89 9.66
C GLY A 182 -11.49 -4.10 8.49
N LEU A 183 -11.88 -2.84 8.42
CA LEU A 183 -11.42 -1.92 7.40
C LEU A 183 -10.34 -0.99 7.98
N GLY A 184 -9.33 -0.68 7.19
CA GLY A 184 -8.31 0.30 7.59
C GLY A 184 -8.94 1.62 8.01
N ALA A 185 -8.58 2.09 9.22
CA ALA A 185 -9.10 3.29 9.86
C ALA A 185 -10.53 3.23 10.44
N ASP A 186 -11.19 2.06 10.46
CA ASP A 186 -12.52 1.88 11.08
C ASP A 186 -12.49 1.80 12.62
N GLY A 187 -11.30 1.66 13.21
CA GLY A 187 -11.07 1.56 14.65
C GLY A 187 -11.07 0.13 15.20
N THR A 188 -11.27 -0.90 14.38
CA THR A 188 -11.26 -2.32 14.78
C THR A 188 -9.96 -2.71 15.46
N VAL A 189 -8.82 -2.36 14.89
CA VAL A 189 -7.49 -2.67 15.47
C VAL A 189 -7.31 -2.02 16.83
N GLY A 190 -7.74 -0.75 16.97
CA GLY A 190 -7.69 -0.04 18.26
C GLY A 190 -8.57 -0.69 19.34
N ALA A 191 -9.78 -1.09 18.99
CA ALA A 191 -10.70 -1.81 19.87
C ALA A 191 -10.12 -3.16 20.31
N ASN A 192 -9.50 -3.91 19.40
CA ASN A 192 -8.90 -5.20 19.71
C ASN A 192 -7.64 -5.07 20.58
N LYS A 193 -6.79 -4.07 20.36
CA LYS A 193 -5.69 -3.73 21.30
C LYS A 193 -6.21 -3.44 22.69
N ASN A 194 -7.34 -2.73 22.78
CA ASN A 194 -7.99 -2.45 24.05
C ASN A 194 -8.57 -3.72 24.68
N SER A 195 -9.20 -4.61 23.90
CA SER A 195 -9.73 -5.89 24.40
C SER A 195 -8.65 -6.76 25.02
N VAL A 196 -7.51 -6.91 24.34
CA VAL A 196 -6.35 -7.66 24.87
C VAL A 196 -5.87 -7.08 26.18
N LYS A 197 -5.82 -5.75 26.28
CA LYS A 197 -5.40 -5.07 27.51
C LYS A 197 -6.41 -5.24 28.63
N ILE A 198 -7.72 -5.14 28.35
CA ILE A 198 -8.78 -5.37 29.34
C ILE A 198 -8.66 -6.79 29.91
N ILE A 199 -8.48 -7.80 29.06
CA ILE A 199 -8.36 -9.19 29.49
C ILE A 199 -7.08 -9.40 30.31
N GLY A 200 -5.93 -8.95 29.80
CA GLY A 200 -4.63 -9.13 30.44
C GLY A 200 -4.48 -8.39 31.77
N ASP A 201 -5.03 -7.17 31.87
CA ASP A 201 -4.92 -6.37 33.11
C ASP A 201 -5.91 -6.85 34.22
N ASN A 202 -6.95 -7.65 33.90
CA ASN A 202 -8.01 -8.02 34.83
C ASN A 202 -8.18 -9.54 35.04
N THR A 203 -7.31 -10.36 34.45
CA THR A 203 -7.31 -11.82 34.63
C THR A 203 -5.88 -12.35 34.65
N ASP A 204 -5.71 -13.60 35.08
CA ASP A 204 -4.43 -14.32 35.03
C ASP A 204 -4.15 -14.93 33.61
N LYS A 205 -4.98 -14.62 32.61
CA LYS A 205 -4.82 -15.18 31.26
C LYS A 205 -3.60 -14.63 30.56
N HIS A 206 -2.88 -15.53 29.91
CA HIS A 206 -1.89 -15.15 28.92
C HIS A 206 -2.59 -14.59 27.69
N CYS A 207 -2.10 -13.48 27.17
CA CYS A 207 -2.72 -12.78 26.04
C CYS A 207 -1.70 -12.57 24.92
N GLN A 208 -2.13 -12.81 23.68
CA GLN A 208 -1.34 -12.51 22.47
C GLN A 208 -2.23 -11.84 21.44
N ALA A 209 -1.68 -10.85 20.73
CA ALA A 209 -2.34 -10.23 19.61
C ALA A 209 -1.36 -9.99 18.47
N TYR A 210 -1.83 -10.22 17.25
CA TYR A 210 -1.16 -9.81 16.02
C TYR A 210 -2.15 -9.15 15.08
N PHE A 211 -1.70 -8.15 14.33
CA PHE A 211 -2.55 -7.37 13.43
C PHE A 211 -1.97 -7.40 12.02
N SER A 212 -2.70 -8.03 11.11
CA SER A 212 -2.36 -8.08 9.69
C SER A 212 -3.00 -6.90 8.97
N TYR A 213 -2.27 -6.31 8.04
CA TYR A 213 -2.73 -5.21 7.20
C TYR A 213 -2.36 -5.48 5.76
N ASP A 214 -3.16 -4.97 4.81
CA ASP A 214 -2.66 -4.77 3.47
C ASP A 214 -1.90 -3.43 3.38
N SER A 215 -1.33 -3.15 2.23
CA SER A 215 -0.55 -1.92 2.00
C SER A 215 -1.39 -0.67 1.76
N LYS A 216 -2.69 -0.80 1.58
CA LYS A 216 -3.59 0.31 1.28
C LYS A 216 -3.88 1.12 2.54
N LYS A 217 -3.66 2.44 2.45
CA LYS A 217 -3.77 3.33 3.62
C LYS A 217 -5.20 3.58 4.06
N SER A 218 -6.14 3.68 3.13
CA SER A 218 -7.56 3.89 3.44
C SER A 218 -8.39 2.76 2.83
N GLY A 219 -9.32 2.24 3.61
CA GLY A 219 -10.17 1.15 3.18
C GLY A 219 -9.42 -0.14 2.86
N GLY A 220 -8.21 -0.32 3.39
CA GLY A 220 -7.45 -1.54 3.26
C GLY A 220 -7.96 -2.65 4.17
N PHE A 221 -7.64 -3.89 3.82
CA PHE A 221 -7.94 -5.05 4.64
C PHE A 221 -7.20 -5.00 5.97
N THR A 222 -7.86 -5.32 7.07
CA THR A 222 -7.23 -5.61 8.36
C THR A 222 -7.77 -6.89 8.96
N CYS A 223 -6.90 -7.69 9.55
CA CYS A 223 -7.31 -8.84 10.35
C CYS A 223 -6.56 -8.83 11.68
N SER A 224 -7.31 -8.81 12.78
CA SER A 224 -6.76 -8.94 14.12
C SER A 224 -6.83 -10.41 14.56
N HIS A 225 -5.72 -10.96 15.02
CA HIS A 225 -5.57 -12.32 15.52
C HIS A 225 -5.31 -12.26 17.01
N LEU A 226 -6.25 -12.76 17.83
CA LEU A 226 -6.15 -12.72 19.28
C LEU A 226 -6.13 -14.14 19.85
N ARG A 227 -5.29 -14.36 20.87
CA ARG A 227 -5.24 -15.57 21.68
C ARG A 227 -5.31 -15.23 23.16
N PHE A 228 -6.10 -15.99 23.90
CA PHE A 228 -6.23 -15.91 25.33
C PHE A 228 -6.21 -17.33 25.91
N GLY A 229 -5.35 -17.59 26.92
CA GLY A 229 -5.22 -18.93 27.48
C GLY A 229 -4.77 -18.93 28.94
N ASP A 230 -5.02 -20.04 29.61
CA ASP A 230 -4.62 -20.25 31.01
C ASP A 230 -3.15 -20.73 31.12
N THR A 231 -2.54 -21.06 29.98
CA THR A 231 -1.13 -21.47 29.85
C THR A 231 -0.37 -20.51 28.95
N PRO A 232 0.97 -20.43 29.06
CA PRO A 232 1.81 -19.60 28.20
C PRO A 232 1.59 -19.90 26.73
N ILE A 233 1.38 -18.85 25.92
CA ILE A 233 1.13 -18.94 24.48
C ILE A 233 2.47 -19.03 23.75
N ARG A 234 2.69 -20.13 23.04
CA ARG A 234 3.90 -20.39 22.21
C ARG A 234 3.68 -20.15 20.73
N SER A 235 2.43 -19.97 20.31
CA SER A 235 2.04 -19.83 18.90
C SER A 235 2.63 -18.56 18.28
N THR A 236 3.68 -18.70 17.47
CA THR A 236 4.36 -17.61 16.75
C THR A 236 3.81 -17.40 15.34
N TYR A 237 2.65 -17.94 15.05
CA TYR A 237 1.93 -17.91 13.78
C TYR A 237 0.55 -17.30 13.95
N LEU A 238 -0.07 -16.89 12.85
CA LEU A 238 -1.41 -16.30 12.86
C LEU A 238 -2.47 -17.31 13.33
N VAL A 239 -3.60 -16.82 13.81
CA VAL A 239 -4.72 -17.69 14.18
C VAL A 239 -5.28 -18.38 12.94
N ASN A 240 -5.17 -19.70 12.89
CA ASN A 240 -5.64 -20.52 11.77
C ASN A 240 -6.95 -21.25 12.08
N THR A 241 -7.19 -21.55 13.38
CA THR A 241 -8.33 -22.31 13.84
C THR A 241 -9.10 -21.57 14.94
N PRO A 242 -9.75 -20.41 14.59
CA PRO A 242 -10.42 -19.59 15.61
C PRO A 242 -11.65 -20.26 16.20
N ASN A 243 -11.97 -19.96 17.48
CA ASN A 243 -13.23 -20.25 18.12
C ASN A 243 -14.29 -19.21 17.76
N PHE A 244 -13.84 -17.99 17.45
CA PHE A 244 -14.69 -16.84 17.18
C PHE A 244 -14.16 -16.05 15.99
N VAL A 245 -15.07 -15.66 15.08
CA VAL A 245 -14.78 -14.75 13.99
C VAL A 245 -15.76 -13.58 14.01
N ALA A 246 -15.26 -12.35 13.94
CA ALA A 246 -16.08 -11.17 13.70
C ALA A 246 -15.76 -10.57 12.33
N CYS A 247 -16.79 -10.36 11.52
CA CYS A 247 -16.72 -9.66 10.25
C CYS A 247 -17.42 -8.30 10.39
N HIS A 248 -16.62 -7.24 10.45
CA HIS A 248 -17.12 -5.88 10.66
C HIS A 248 -17.58 -5.21 9.36
N VAL A 249 -17.28 -5.80 8.20
CA VAL A 249 -17.54 -5.24 6.88
C VAL A 249 -18.35 -6.25 6.06
N GLN A 250 -19.62 -5.94 5.82
CA GLN A 250 -20.55 -6.81 5.09
C GLN A 250 -20.02 -7.27 3.72
N ALA A 251 -19.38 -6.38 2.97
CA ALA A 251 -18.80 -6.67 1.65
C ALA A 251 -17.74 -7.79 1.69
N TYR A 252 -17.09 -8.00 2.83
CA TYR A 252 -16.03 -9.02 2.97
C TYR A 252 -16.54 -10.45 2.85
N LEU A 253 -17.83 -10.67 3.02
CA LEU A 253 -18.47 -11.99 2.75
C LEU A 253 -18.27 -12.47 1.30
N HIS A 254 -18.11 -11.52 0.36
CA HIS A 254 -17.91 -11.79 -1.06
C HIS A 254 -16.46 -11.64 -1.51
N MET A 255 -15.63 -10.93 -0.73
CA MET A 255 -14.24 -10.61 -1.10
C MET A 255 -13.23 -11.59 -0.52
N TYR A 256 -13.50 -12.12 0.68
CA TYR A 256 -12.56 -12.95 1.44
C TYR A 256 -13.23 -14.22 1.96
N ASP A 257 -12.44 -15.24 2.23
CA ASP A 257 -12.91 -16.43 2.96
C ASP A 257 -12.90 -16.17 4.47
N VAL A 258 -13.89 -15.42 4.94
CA VAL A 258 -14.00 -15.01 6.36
C VAL A 258 -14.35 -16.17 7.29
N THR A 259 -14.74 -17.32 6.77
CA THR A 259 -15.09 -18.52 7.55
C THR A 259 -13.92 -19.49 7.71
N ARG A 260 -12.84 -19.30 6.96
CA ARG A 260 -11.71 -20.21 6.92
C ARG A 260 -11.18 -20.57 8.30
N GLY A 261 -11.19 -21.87 8.62
CA GLY A 261 -10.64 -22.44 9.83
C GLY A 261 -11.47 -22.23 11.08
N LEU A 262 -12.64 -21.57 11.03
CA LEU A 262 -13.56 -21.46 12.15
C LEU A 262 -13.95 -22.86 12.63
N ARG A 263 -13.65 -23.16 13.92
CA ARG A 263 -13.83 -24.51 14.49
C ARG A 263 -15.28 -24.92 14.52
N ASP A 264 -15.50 -26.24 14.54
CA ASP A 264 -16.83 -26.81 14.80
C ASP A 264 -17.42 -26.23 16.09
N ASN A 265 -18.71 -25.89 16.04
CA ASN A 265 -19.43 -25.23 17.13
C ASN A 265 -18.87 -23.84 17.49
N GLY A 266 -18.09 -23.22 16.61
CA GLY A 266 -17.60 -21.87 16.78
C GLY A 266 -18.70 -20.82 16.63
N SER A 267 -18.34 -19.56 16.88
CA SER A 267 -19.25 -18.40 16.78
C SER A 267 -18.80 -17.42 15.70
N PHE A 268 -19.75 -16.89 14.96
CA PHE A 268 -19.54 -15.87 13.94
C PHE A 268 -20.39 -14.64 14.22
N LEU A 269 -19.79 -13.44 14.25
CA LEU A 269 -20.47 -12.16 14.39
C LEU A 269 -20.37 -11.34 13.11
N LEU A 270 -21.48 -10.88 12.57
CA LEU A 270 -21.53 -10.04 11.37
C LEU A 270 -22.10 -8.65 11.69
N ASN A 271 -21.40 -7.60 11.26
CA ASN A 271 -21.97 -6.26 11.15
C ASN A 271 -22.68 -6.12 9.81
N THR A 272 -23.99 -5.99 9.79
CA THR A 272 -24.78 -5.96 8.56
C THR A 272 -26.07 -5.16 8.71
N ILE A 273 -26.54 -4.59 7.61
CA ILE A 273 -27.88 -3.96 7.53
C ILE A 273 -28.99 -4.97 7.31
N TRP A 274 -28.67 -6.20 6.88
CA TRP A 274 -29.65 -7.24 6.62
C TRP A 274 -30.13 -7.89 7.92
N GLU A 275 -31.40 -8.21 8.00
CA GLU A 275 -32.02 -8.86 9.15
C GLU A 275 -32.79 -10.13 8.77
N GLY A 276 -32.80 -11.12 9.68
CA GLY A 276 -33.61 -12.31 9.59
C GLY A 276 -33.55 -13.04 8.24
N GLU A 277 -34.69 -13.14 7.56
CA GLU A 277 -34.79 -13.81 6.26
C GLU A 277 -34.00 -13.09 5.14
N GLU A 278 -33.91 -11.76 5.19
CA GLU A 278 -33.13 -10.99 4.25
C GLU A 278 -31.63 -11.33 4.38
N LEU A 279 -31.13 -11.43 5.61
CA LEU A 279 -29.78 -11.86 5.87
C LEU A 279 -29.56 -13.29 5.33
N ALA A 280 -30.44 -14.23 5.65
CA ALA A 280 -30.34 -15.59 5.18
C ALA A 280 -30.35 -15.67 3.63
N LYS A 281 -31.11 -14.81 2.95
CA LYS A 281 -31.13 -14.73 1.48
C LYS A 281 -29.81 -14.22 0.89
N ASN A 282 -29.25 -13.17 1.48
CA ASN A 282 -28.10 -12.45 0.91
C ASN A 282 -26.72 -13.04 1.30
N LEU A 283 -26.67 -13.96 2.27
CA LEU A 283 -25.42 -14.68 2.58
C LEU A 283 -24.97 -15.53 1.38
N PRO A 284 -23.66 -15.52 1.02
CA PRO A 284 -23.11 -16.41 0.00
C PRO A 284 -23.33 -17.89 0.32
N ASN A 285 -23.61 -18.70 -0.69
CA ASN A 285 -23.83 -20.15 -0.49
C ASN A 285 -22.64 -20.85 0.17
N LYS A 286 -21.40 -20.45 -0.17
CA LYS A 286 -20.17 -20.96 0.46
C LYS A 286 -20.21 -20.73 1.97
N VAL A 287 -20.61 -19.54 2.42
CA VAL A 287 -20.70 -19.17 3.85
C VAL A 287 -21.82 -19.94 4.54
N LYS A 288 -23.00 -20.04 3.90
CA LYS A 288 -24.13 -20.84 4.42
C LYS A 288 -23.77 -22.31 4.61
N LYS A 289 -23.13 -22.92 3.60
CA LYS A 289 -22.65 -24.31 3.66
C LYS A 289 -21.70 -24.51 4.83
N TYR A 290 -20.73 -23.61 5.00
CA TYR A 290 -19.78 -23.67 6.11
C TYR A 290 -20.47 -23.62 7.46
N PHE A 291 -21.40 -22.67 7.64
CA PHE A 291 -22.14 -22.55 8.91
C PHE A 291 -22.93 -23.83 9.25
N ALA A 292 -23.58 -24.42 8.28
CA ALA A 292 -24.35 -25.64 8.48
C ALA A 292 -23.47 -26.87 8.71
N GLN A 293 -22.36 -27.01 7.95
CA GLN A 293 -21.44 -28.14 8.05
C GLN A 293 -20.71 -28.21 9.39
N HIS A 294 -20.35 -27.02 9.94
CA HIS A 294 -19.54 -26.90 11.15
C HIS A 294 -20.36 -26.50 12.38
N ASN A 295 -21.71 -26.52 12.29
CA ASN A 295 -22.61 -26.15 13.37
C ASN A 295 -22.29 -24.79 14.01
N ILE A 296 -22.07 -23.76 13.18
CA ILE A 296 -21.64 -22.43 13.63
C ILE A 296 -22.83 -21.67 14.22
N THR A 297 -22.64 -21.04 15.38
CA THR A 297 -23.58 -20.08 15.94
C THR A 297 -23.36 -18.71 15.30
N VAL A 298 -24.37 -18.20 14.60
CA VAL A 298 -24.26 -16.96 13.83
C VAL A 298 -25.00 -15.83 14.54
N TYR A 299 -24.28 -14.75 14.85
CA TYR A 299 -24.80 -13.51 15.39
C TYR A 299 -24.68 -12.39 14.36
N TYR A 300 -25.60 -11.43 14.42
CA TYR A 300 -25.56 -10.24 13.58
C TYR A 300 -26.05 -9.01 14.34
N ILE A 301 -25.53 -7.84 13.93
CA ILE A 301 -25.88 -6.54 14.52
C ILE A 301 -25.75 -5.45 13.45
N ASN A 302 -26.66 -4.48 13.43
CA ASN A 302 -26.50 -3.28 12.60
C ASN A 302 -25.80 -2.18 13.41
N ALA A 303 -24.50 -2.37 13.66
CA ALA A 303 -23.69 -1.42 14.42
C ALA A 303 -23.55 -0.07 13.70
N THR A 304 -23.67 -0.03 12.38
CA THR A 304 -23.62 1.20 11.58
C THR A 304 -24.81 2.09 11.89
N GLN A 305 -26.02 1.54 11.89
CA GLN A 305 -27.22 2.28 12.26
C GLN A 305 -27.15 2.75 13.72
N ILE A 306 -26.76 1.87 14.62
CA ILE A 306 -26.62 2.22 16.06
C ILE A 306 -25.64 3.39 16.21
N ALA A 307 -24.49 3.37 15.54
CA ALA A 307 -23.49 4.44 15.61
C ALA A 307 -24.05 5.79 15.09
N GLN A 308 -24.86 5.78 14.03
CA GLN A 308 -25.53 6.97 13.52
C GLN A 308 -26.54 7.53 14.51
N GLU A 309 -27.41 6.68 15.07
CA GLU A 309 -28.44 7.07 16.03
C GLU A 309 -27.88 7.71 17.30
N ILE A 310 -26.73 7.23 17.80
CA ILE A 310 -26.07 7.79 18.98
C ILE A 310 -25.11 8.95 18.66
N GLY A 311 -24.98 9.33 17.37
CA GLY A 311 -24.14 10.44 16.92
C GLY A 311 -22.65 10.16 16.89
N LEU A 312 -22.25 8.91 16.71
CA LEU A 312 -20.85 8.48 16.49
C LEU A 312 -20.48 8.39 14.97
N GLY A 313 -21.41 8.68 14.07
CA GLY A 313 -21.22 8.58 12.62
C GLY A 313 -20.94 7.12 12.20
N ASN A 314 -19.82 6.87 11.57
CA ASN A 314 -19.46 5.51 11.08
C ASN A 314 -18.58 4.72 12.07
N ARG A 315 -18.47 5.14 13.33
CA ARG A 315 -17.59 4.50 14.32
C ARG A 315 -18.31 3.35 15.02
N THR A 316 -18.19 2.15 14.49
CA THR A 316 -18.85 0.93 14.99
C THR A 316 -18.01 0.12 15.99
N ASN A 317 -16.71 0.41 16.07
CA ASN A 317 -15.74 -0.38 16.80
C ASN A 317 -16.06 -0.65 18.26
N THR A 318 -16.55 0.34 19.02
CA THR A 318 -16.91 0.19 20.42
C THR A 318 -18.16 -0.70 20.60
N ILE A 319 -19.13 -0.59 19.68
CA ILE A 319 -20.35 -1.41 19.68
C ILE A 319 -19.98 -2.89 19.46
N LEU A 320 -19.15 -3.14 18.44
CA LEU A 320 -18.70 -4.50 18.07
C LEU A 320 -17.78 -5.12 19.13
N GLN A 321 -16.95 -4.32 19.79
CA GLN A 321 -16.14 -4.74 20.93
C GLN A 321 -17.02 -5.20 22.10
N SER A 322 -18.07 -4.45 22.41
CA SER A 322 -19.03 -4.82 23.44
C SER A 322 -19.78 -6.12 23.08
N ALA A 323 -20.21 -6.26 21.82
CA ALA A 323 -20.83 -7.49 21.32
C ALA A 323 -19.89 -8.71 21.48
N PHE A 324 -18.61 -8.56 21.13
CA PHE A 324 -17.61 -9.61 21.33
C PHE A 324 -17.56 -10.12 22.78
N PHE A 325 -17.40 -9.22 23.75
CA PHE A 325 -17.34 -9.63 25.16
C PHE A 325 -18.63 -10.31 25.64
N ARG A 326 -19.80 -9.83 25.18
CA ARG A 326 -21.10 -10.38 25.56
C ARG A 326 -21.36 -11.75 24.95
N ILE A 327 -20.95 -11.97 23.70
CA ILE A 327 -21.13 -13.25 22.98
C ILE A 327 -20.18 -14.31 23.52
N THR A 328 -18.93 -13.94 23.72
CA THR A 328 -17.89 -14.93 24.03
C THR A 328 -17.76 -15.23 25.52
N GLY A 329 -18.12 -14.28 26.39
CA GLY A 329 -17.94 -14.43 27.84
C GLY A 329 -16.51 -14.73 28.26
N VAL A 330 -15.50 -14.35 27.44
CA VAL A 330 -14.06 -14.61 27.70
C VAL A 330 -13.61 -14.03 29.07
N ILE A 331 -14.31 -13.00 29.52
CA ILE A 331 -14.31 -12.46 30.87
C ILE A 331 -15.75 -12.17 31.28
N PRO A 332 -16.07 -12.03 32.59
CA PRO A 332 -17.40 -11.62 33.02
C PRO A 332 -17.88 -10.36 32.34
N VAL A 333 -19.10 -10.37 31.81
CA VAL A 333 -19.62 -9.27 30.96
C VAL A 333 -19.65 -7.94 31.73
N ASP A 334 -20.04 -7.96 32.99
CA ASP A 334 -20.11 -6.73 33.83
C ASP A 334 -18.71 -6.12 33.98
N LEU A 335 -17.70 -6.97 34.21
CA LEU A 335 -16.31 -6.53 34.27
C LEU A 335 -15.85 -5.92 32.91
N ALA A 336 -16.17 -6.58 31.80
CA ALA A 336 -15.84 -6.06 30.49
C ALA A 336 -16.45 -4.68 30.22
N VAL A 337 -17.75 -4.53 30.52
CA VAL A 337 -18.47 -3.25 30.35
C VAL A 337 -17.87 -2.15 31.24
N GLU A 338 -17.58 -2.45 32.51
CA GLU A 338 -16.96 -1.52 33.44
C GLU A 338 -15.59 -1.03 32.90
N GLN A 339 -14.74 -1.97 32.49
CA GLN A 339 -13.40 -1.65 31.98
C GLN A 339 -13.46 -0.89 30.67
N MET A 340 -14.34 -1.26 29.73
CA MET A 340 -14.56 -0.49 28.50
C MET A 340 -14.94 0.97 28.82
N LYS A 341 -15.87 1.20 29.76
CA LYS A 341 -16.29 2.54 30.20
C LYS A 341 -15.12 3.32 30.83
N LYS A 342 -14.26 2.70 31.64
CA LYS A 342 -13.03 3.31 32.17
C LYS A 342 -12.07 3.73 31.08
N PHE A 343 -11.85 2.87 30.08
CA PHE A 343 -11.00 3.20 28.92
C PHE A 343 -11.53 4.36 28.07
N ILE A 344 -12.86 4.43 27.93
CA ILE A 344 -13.52 5.55 27.24
C ILE A 344 -13.22 6.88 27.94
N VAL A 345 -13.33 6.93 29.26
CA VAL A 345 -12.97 8.14 30.03
C VAL A 345 -11.49 8.50 29.83
N LYS A 346 -10.59 7.52 29.90
CA LYS A 346 -9.16 7.73 29.69
C LYS A 346 -8.86 8.27 28.29
N SER A 347 -9.55 7.76 27.27
CA SER A 347 -9.30 8.09 25.86
C SER A 347 -10.01 9.37 25.39
N TYR A 348 -11.21 9.60 25.89
CA TYR A 348 -12.11 10.65 25.40
C TYR A 348 -12.52 11.68 26.45
N GLY A 349 -12.19 11.50 27.73
CA GLY A 349 -12.58 12.41 28.80
C GLY A 349 -12.20 13.86 28.53
N LYS A 350 -11.01 14.07 27.91
CA LYS A 350 -10.54 15.42 27.50
C LYS A 350 -11.32 16.01 26.32
N LYS A 351 -12.15 15.23 25.61
CA LYS A 351 -12.95 15.68 24.46
C LYS A 351 -14.35 16.17 24.86
N GLY A 352 -14.70 16.03 26.14
CA GLY A 352 -15.99 16.47 26.69
C GLY A 352 -16.92 15.31 27.03
N GLU A 353 -17.85 15.60 27.93
CA GLU A 353 -18.79 14.62 28.52
C GLU A 353 -19.76 14.05 27.47
N ASP A 354 -20.16 14.84 26.46
CA ASP A 354 -21.02 14.37 25.37
C ASP A 354 -20.37 13.21 24.58
N VAL A 355 -19.06 13.32 24.27
CA VAL A 355 -18.33 12.26 23.58
C VAL A 355 -18.22 11.01 24.43
N VAL A 356 -18.00 11.15 25.73
CA VAL A 356 -17.95 10.02 26.68
C VAL A 356 -19.29 9.32 26.73
N ASN A 357 -20.40 10.06 26.88
CA ASN A 357 -21.75 9.52 26.98
C ASN A 357 -22.19 8.78 25.71
N LYS A 358 -21.86 9.31 24.52
CA LYS A 358 -22.08 8.62 23.23
C LYS A 358 -21.34 7.28 23.17
N ASN A 359 -20.09 7.23 23.65
CA ASN A 359 -19.34 5.98 23.68
C ASN A 359 -19.87 5.02 24.77
N TYR A 360 -20.40 5.50 25.88
CA TYR A 360 -21.10 4.66 26.87
C TYR A 360 -22.34 4.00 26.25
N ALA A 361 -23.14 4.79 25.53
CA ALA A 361 -24.30 4.26 24.80
C ALA A 361 -23.89 3.20 23.77
N ALA A 362 -22.75 3.36 23.12
CA ALA A 362 -22.20 2.35 22.21
C ALA A 362 -21.85 1.03 22.93
N VAL A 363 -21.27 1.09 24.13
CA VAL A 363 -21.00 -0.11 24.94
C VAL A 363 -22.30 -0.81 25.34
N ASP A 364 -23.29 -0.04 25.78
CA ASP A 364 -24.57 -0.59 26.27
C ASP A 364 -25.34 -1.23 25.10
N ARG A 365 -25.42 -0.54 23.96
CA ARG A 365 -26.15 -1.02 22.76
C ARG A 365 -25.42 -2.12 21.99
N GLY A 366 -24.17 -2.43 22.31
CA GLY A 366 -23.47 -3.61 21.78
C GLY A 366 -24.11 -4.94 22.16
N GLY A 367 -25.05 -4.94 23.10
CA GLY A 367 -25.91 -6.08 23.45
C GLY A 367 -27.11 -6.30 22.52
N GLU A 368 -27.38 -5.43 21.57
CA GLU A 368 -28.54 -5.51 20.65
C GLU A 368 -28.32 -6.48 19.47
N TYR A 369 -27.31 -7.34 19.55
CA TYR A 369 -27.10 -8.39 18.53
C TYR A 369 -28.23 -9.41 18.55
N LYS A 370 -28.50 -10.00 17.39
CA LYS A 370 -29.50 -11.05 17.17
C LYS A 370 -28.79 -12.32 16.72
N GLN A 371 -29.46 -13.47 16.88
CA GLN A 371 -28.94 -14.74 16.39
C GLN A 371 -29.71 -15.16 15.14
N LEU A 372 -28.98 -15.61 14.12
CA LEU A 372 -29.55 -16.18 12.89
C LEU A 372 -29.75 -17.68 13.08
N THR A 373 -30.92 -18.18 12.74
CA THR A 373 -31.15 -19.63 12.67
C THR A 373 -30.46 -20.19 11.42
N VAL A 374 -29.48 -21.05 11.62
CA VAL A 374 -28.79 -21.76 10.53
C VAL A 374 -29.64 -22.93 10.09
N ASP A 375 -30.08 -22.95 8.83
CA ASP A 375 -30.84 -24.05 8.27
C ASP A 375 -29.89 -25.22 7.94
N PRO A 376 -30.08 -26.41 8.54
CA PRO A 376 -29.29 -27.61 8.21
C PRO A 376 -29.28 -27.98 6.72
N ALA A 377 -30.34 -27.62 6.00
CA ALA A 377 -30.44 -27.85 4.57
C ALA A 377 -29.41 -27.10 3.73
N TRP A 378 -28.82 -26.06 4.27
CA TRP A 378 -27.75 -25.27 3.59
C TRP A 378 -26.53 -26.12 3.20
N VAL A 379 -26.29 -27.24 3.86
CA VAL A 379 -25.22 -28.19 3.50
C VAL A 379 -25.32 -28.60 2.01
N ASN A 380 -26.53 -28.66 1.49
CA ASN A 380 -26.82 -29.14 0.12
C ASN A 380 -26.91 -28.00 -0.93
N LEU A 381 -26.65 -26.76 -0.56
CA LEU A 381 -26.69 -25.64 -1.51
C LEU A 381 -25.65 -25.86 -2.63
N PRO A 382 -25.98 -25.50 -3.88
CA PRO A 382 -25.01 -25.55 -4.97
C PRO A 382 -23.89 -24.50 -4.72
N ASP A 383 -22.73 -24.74 -5.29
CA ASP A 383 -21.71 -23.72 -5.36
C ASP A 383 -22.21 -22.59 -6.28
N GLU A 384 -21.85 -21.36 -5.91
CA GLU A 384 -22.22 -20.22 -6.76
C GLU A 384 -21.44 -20.30 -8.07
N PRO A 385 -22.10 -20.00 -9.20
CA PRO A 385 -21.42 -19.95 -10.47
C PRO A 385 -20.30 -18.88 -10.38
N LYS A 386 -19.09 -19.22 -10.81
CA LYS A 386 -18.05 -18.21 -10.97
C LYS A 386 -18.56 -17.18 -11.97
N ALA A 387 -18.53 -15.92 -11.58
CA ALA A 387 -18.87 -14.84 -12.50
C ALA A 387 -17.92 -14.93 -13.72
N GLU A 388 -18.51 -15.14 -14.89
CA GLU A 388 -17.75 -15.04 -16.14
C GLU A 388 -17.34 -13.58 -16.31
N ASN A 389 -16.06 -13.36 -16.44
CA ASN A 389 -15.50 -12.06 -16.78
C ASN A 389 -14.47 -12.22 -17.89
N ASN A 390 -14.31 -11.17 -18.69
CA ASN A 390 -13.37 -11.13 -19.81
C ASN A 390 -12.03 -10.49 -19.41
N ASP A 391 -11.73 -10.44 -18.12
CA ASP A 391 -10.46 -9.88 -17.64
C ASP A 391 -9.30 -10.82 -18.01
N PRO A 392 -8.08 -10.27 -18.14
CA PRO A 392 -6.91 -11.07 -18.48
C PRO A 392 -6.69 -12.24 -17.52
N ALA A 393 -6.16 -13.37 -18.02
CA ALA A 393 -5.88 -14.56 -17.23
C ALA A 393 -5.02 -14.23 -15.99
N PHE A 394 -3.98 -13.40 -16.14
CA PHE A 394 -3.14 -12.97 -15.04
C PHE A 394 -3.92 -12.29 -13.90
N ILE A 395 -4.93 -11.48 -14.25
CA ILE A 395 -5.81 -10.84 -13.24
C ILE A 395 -6.61 -11.90 -12.49
N ASN A 396 -7.21 -12.85 -13.22
CA ASN A 396 -8.07 -13.89 -12.62
C ASN A 396 -7.28 -14.91 -11.81
N GLU A 397 -6.11 -15.31 -12.29
CA GLU A 397 -5.34 -16.43 -11.75
C GLU A 397 -4.30 -16.01 -10.71
N VAL A 398 -3.83 -14.77 -10.74
CA VAL A 398 -2.78 -14.28 -9.84
C VAL A 398 -3.24 -13.08 -8.99
N VAL A 399 -3.69 -12.00 -9.64
CA VAL A 399 -4.00 -10.75 -8.93
C VAL A 399 -5.18 -10.92 -7.97
N ARG A 400 -6.28 -11.52 -8.42
CA ARG A 400 -7.46 -11.73 -7.58
C ARG A 400 -7.21 -12.65 -6.39
N PRO A 401 -6.54 -13.81 -6.52
CA PRO A 401 -6.19 -14.63 -5.37
C PRO A 401 -5.33 -13.88 -4.34
N ILE A 402 -4.34 -13.09 -4.79
CA ILE A 402 -3.52 -12.30 -3.87
C ILE A 402 -4.38 -11.24 -3.15
N ASN A 403 -5.24 -10.52 -3.87
CA ASN A 403 -6.16 -9.55 -3.27
C ASN A 403 -7.18 -10.20 -2.32
N ALA A 404 -7.58 -11.44 -2.58
CA ALA A 404 -8.44 -12.23 -1.69
C ALA A 404 -7.71 -12.80 -0.46
N GLN A 405 -6.44 -12.49 -0.25
CA GLN A 405 -5.56 -13.02 0.81
C GLN A 405 -5.28 -14.53 0.66
N ASP A 406 -5.37 -15.05 -0.56
CA ASP A 406 -5.09 -16.44 -0.94
C ASP A 406 -3.77 -16.61 -1.71
N GLY A 407 -2.94 -15.57 -1.75
CA GLY A 407 -1.67 -15.56 -2.48
C GLY A 407 -0.70 -16.67 -2.05
N ASP A 408 -0.74 -17.08 -0.78
CA ASP A 408 0.09 -18.17 -0.27
C ASP A 408 -0.27 -19.55 -0.84
N LEU A 409 -1.45 -19.68 -1.42
CA LEU A 409 -1.92 -20.92 -2.07
C LEU A 409 -1.50 -21.00 -3.54
N LEU A 410 -0.96 -19.92 -4.12
CA LEU A 410 -0.52 -19.92 -5.50
C LEU A 410 0.71 -20.81 -5.69
N PRO A 411 0.75 -21.63 -6.75
CA PRO A 411 1.93 -22.40 -7.08
C PRO A 411 3.05 -21.52 -7.63
N VAL A 412 4.29 -21.99 -7.55
CA VAL A 412 5.46 -21.26 -8.06
C VAL A 412 5.32 -20.92 -9.55
N SER A 413 4.74 -21.83 -10.35
CA SER A 413 4.50 -21.60 -11.78
C SER A 413 3.57 -20.44 -12.10
N ALA A 414 2.73 -19.99 -11.15
CA ALA A 414 1.87 -18.84 -11.33
C ALA A 414 2.64 -17.53 -11.59
N PHE A 415 3.91 -17.49 -11.19
CA PHE A 415 4.80 -16.33 -11.37
C PHE A 415 5.72 -16.45 -12.58
N LYS A 416 5.45 -17.40 -13.49
CA LYS A 416 6.22 -17.57 -14.73
C LYS A 416 6.10 -16.33 -15.62
N GLY A 417 7.26 -15.82 -16.07
CA GLY A 417 7.38 -14.64 -16.92
C GLY A 417 7.54 -13.33 -16.15
N ILE A 418 7.55 -13.39 -14.80
CA ILE A 418 7.80 -12.26 -13.91
C ILE A 418 8.84 -12.63 -12.82
N GLU A 419 9.69 -13.61 -13.09
CA GLU A 419 10.72 -14.13 -12.18
C GLU A 419 11.80 -13.08 -11.86
N ASP A 420 11.97 -12.11 -12.74
CA ASP A 420 12.90 -10.99 -12.60
C ASP A 420 12.39 -9.86 -11.69
N GLY A 421 11.17 -9.99 -11.16
CA GLY A 421 10.53 -8.99 -10.31
C GLY A 421 9.74 -7.92 -11.05
N THR A 422 9.60 -8.03 -12.37
CA THR A 422 8.66 -7.19 -13.13
C THR A 422 7.21 -7.50 -12.76
N TRP A 423 6.32 -6.53 -12.99
CA TRP A 423 4.89 -6.70 -12.72
C TRP A 423 4.05 -6.01 -13.79
N HIS A 424 2.86 -6.52 -14.03
CA HIS A 424 1.95 -5.94 -15.02
C HIS A 424 1.43 -4.57 -14.54
N GLN A 425 1.43 -3.58 -15.43
CA GLN A 425 0.86 -2.27 -15.19
C GLN A 425 -0.68 -2.30 -15.20
N GLY A 426 -1.30 -1.32 -14.52
CA GLY A 426 -2.74 -1.10 -14.55
C GLY A 426 -3.58 -2.14 -13.80
N THR A 427 -2.98 -2.97 -12.95
CA THR A 427 -3.73 -3.99 -12.20
C THR A 427 -4.69 -3.38 -11.17
N ALA A 428 -4.44 -2.16 -10.69
CA ALA A 428 -5.30 -1.47 -9.73
C ALA A 428 -6.74 -1.25 -10.25
N GLN A 429 -6.95 -1.10 -11.55
CA GLN A 429 -8.28 -0.89 -12.15
C GLN A 429 -9.27 -2.06 -11.93
N TYR A 430 -8.75 -3.25 -11.61
CA TYR A 430 -9.56 -4.46 -11.41
C TYR A 430 -9.94 -4.71 -9.95
N GLU A 431 -9.52 -3.87 -9.00
CA GLU A 431 -9.80 -4.11 -7.59
C GLU A 431 -11.24 -3.84 -7.21
N LYS A 432 -11.81 -2.72 -7.65
CA LYS A 432 -13.23 -2.36 -7.42
C LYS A 432 -13.69 -2.58 -5.98
N ARG A 433 -12.96 -1.99 -5.02
CA ARG A 433 -13.10 -2.30 -3.58
C ARG A 433 -14.43 -1.85 -2.97
N GLY A 434 -15.05 -0.78 -3.47
CA GLY A 434 -16.34 -0.27 -2.97
C GLY A 434 -16.32 0.13 -1.49
N VAL A 435 -15.23 0.71 -0.99
CA VAL A 435 -15.00 0.97 0.44
C VAL A 435 -15.49 2.33 0.93
N ALA A 436 -15.88 3.23 0.04
CA ALA A 436 -16.37 4.56 0.39
C ALA A 436 -17.79 4.47 0.97
N ALA A 437 -18.05 5.16 2.09
CA ALA A 437 -19.42 5.31 2.59
C ALA A 437 -20.23 6.31 1.74
N PHE A 438 -19.56 7.35 1.23
CA PHE A 438 -20.16 8.39 0.38
C PHE A 438 -19.30 8.62 -0.85
N VAL A 439 -19.95 8.80 -2.00
CA VAL A 439 -19.31 9.11 -3.29
C VAL A 439 -19.99 10.32 -3.93
N PRO A 440 -19.29 11.05 -4.83
CA PRO A 440 -19.90 12.21 -5.47
C PRO A 440 -20.93 11.82 -6.53
N GLU A 441 -22.12 12.40 -6.43
CA GLU A 441 -23.15 12.40 -7.47
C GLU A 441 -22.99 13.66 -8.32
N TRP A 442 -23.03 13.50 -9.65
CA TRP A 442 -22.91 14.61 -10.58
C TRP A 442 -24.29 15.19 -10.99
N ASN A 443 -24.44 16.50 -10.85
CA ASN A 443 -25.57 17.26 -11.35
C ASN A 443 -25.14 18.04 -12.60
N ALA A 444 -25.68 17.65 -13.74
CA ALA A 444 -25.36 18.22 -15.04
C ALA A 444 -25.70 19.73 -15.12
N GLU A 445 -26.87 20.13 -14.61
CA GLU A 445 -27.33 21.52 -14.70
C GLU A 445 -26.40 22.53 -14.01
N ASN A 446 -25.73 22.11 -12.95
CA ASN A 446 -24.83 22.97 -12.18
C ASN A 446 -23.37 22.86 -12.65
N CYS A 447 -23.08 22.02 -13.64
CA CYS A 447 -21.70 21.80 -14.12
C CYS A 447 -21.30 22.86 -15.16
N ILE A 448 -20.18 23.54 -14.90
CA ILE A 448 -19.58 24.52 -15.84
C ILE A 448 -18.43 23.94 -16.66
N GLN A 449 -18.18 22.65 -16.60
CA GLN A 449 -17.15 21.92 -17.35
C GLN A 449 -15.72 22.46 -17.13
N CYS A 450 -15.39 22.85 -15.91
CA CYS A 450 -14.07 23.38 -15.56
C CYS A 450 -13.01 22.31 -15.26
N ASN A 451 -13.41 21.07 -15.08
CA ASN A 451 -12.59 19.90 -14.78
C ASN A 451 -11.76 19.98 -13.47
N LYS A 452 -11.98 20.97 -12.60
CA LYS A 452 -11.26 21.09 -11.32
C LYS A 452 -11.43 19.88 -10.42
N CYS A 453 -12.59 19.23 -10.46
CA CYS A 453 -12.87 18.01 -9.71
C CYS A 453 -11.96 16.84 -10.11
N ALA A 454 -11.72 16.68 -11.41
CA ALA A 454 -10.78 15.66 -11.92
C ALA A 454 -9.32 16.02 -11.59
N TYR A 455 -8.98 17.32 -11.68
CA TYR A 455 -7.63 17.83 -11.42
C TYR A 455 -7.14 17.46 -10.01
N VAL A 456 -7.96 17.66 -9.00
CA VAL A 456 -7.60 17.44 -7.59
C VAL A 456 -7.86 16.01 -7.09
N CYS A 457 -8.43 15.13 -7.91
CA CYS A 457 -8.76 13.78 -7.44
C CYS A 457 -7.49 12.96 -7.16
N PRO A 458 -7.28 12.46 -5.92
CA PRO A 458 -6.07 11.72 -5.57
C PRO A 458 -5.97 10.34 -6.24
N HIS A 459 -7.12 9.79 -6.68
CA HIS A 459 -7.21 8.41 -7.17
C HIS A 459 -7.65 8.32 -8.63
N ALA A 460 -7.76 9.45 -9.34
CA ALA A 460 -8.27 9.51 -10.72
C ALA A 460 -9.65 8.85 -10.91
N SER A 461 -10.45 8.75 -9.84
CA SER A 461 -11.77 8.11 -9.84
C SER A 461 -12.89 8.99 -10.37
N ILE A 462 -12.63 10.26 -10.69
CA ILE A 462 -13.59 11.18 -11.33
C ILE A 462 -12.93 11.79 -12.56
N ARG A 463 -13.59 11.67 -13.72
CA ARG A 463 -13.03 12.09 -15.00
C ARG A 463 -14.04 12.77 -15.89
N PRO A 464 -13.61 13.75 -16.71
CA PRO A 464 -14.42 14.27 -17.80
C PRO A 464 -14.36 13.32 -19.00
N PHE A 465 -15.50 13.06 -19.59
CA PHE A 465 -15.62 12.34 -20.86
C PHE A 465 -16.29 13.22 -21.90
N VAL A 466 -15.76 13.22 -23.11
CA VAL A 466 -16.35 13.88 -24.28
C VAL A 466 -16.73 12.78 -25.27
N LEU A 467 -18.02 12.71 -25.59
CA LEU A 467 -18.57 11.66 -26.42
C LEU A 467 -18.93 12.24 -27.81
N ASP A 468 -18.50 11.56 -28.84
CA ASP A 468 -18.98 11.84 -30.21
C ASP A 468 -20.37 11.23 -30.44
N ALA A 469 -20.92 11.43 -31.66
CA ALA A 469 -22.29 11.04 -31.97
C ALA A 469 -22.51 9.50 -31.92
N GLU A 470 -21.49 8.70 -32.23
CA GLU A 470 -21.59 7.23 -32.19
C GLU A 470 -21.50 6.74 -30.72
N GLU A 471 -20.54 7.26 -29.94
CA GLU A 471 -20.40 6.97 -28.53
C GLU A 471 -21.64 7.38 -27.72
N GLN A 472 -22.32 8.46 -28.12
CA GLN A 472 -23.55 8.92 -27.47
C GLN A 472 -24.73 7.97 -27.68
N LYS A 473 -24.80 7.22 -28.80
CA LYS A 473 -25.91 6.29 -29.05
C LYS A 473 -25.99 5.14 -28.06
N GLY A 474 -24.84 4.70 -27.55
CA GLY A 474 -24.74 3.63 -26.52
C GLY A 474 -24.85 4.13 -25.10
N ALA A 475 -24.77 5.44 -24.86
CA ALA A 475 -24.79 6.03 -23.54
C ALA A 475 -26.20 6.09 -22.97
N GLN A 476 -26.44 5.39 -21.86
CA GLN A 476 -27.73 5.38 -21.15
C GLN A 476 -27.74 6.30 -19.94
N PHE A 477 -27.06 7.43 -20.05
CA PHE A 477 -26.90 8.40 -18.96
C PHE A 477 -26.95 9.84 -19.48
N GLU A 478 -27.21 10.79 -18.57
CA GLU A 478 -27.27 12.21 -18.87
C GLU A 478 -25.91 12.76 -19.31
N THR A 479 -25.94 13.63 -20.32
CA THR A 479 -24.79 14.37 -20.85
C THR A 479 -25.17 15.83 -21.10
N LEU A 480 -24.17 16.71 -21.20
CA LEU A 480 -24.31 18.11 -21.59
C LEU A 480 -23.70 18.33 -22.96
N LYS A 481 -24.11 19.41 -23.68
CA LYS A 481 -23.35 19.89 -24.82
C LYS A 481 -21.92 20.24 -24.38
N ALA A 482 -20.91 19.71 -25.04
CA ALA A 482 -19.52 20.03 -24.73
C ALA A 482 -19.20 21.51 -25.06
N VAL A 483 -18.42 22.16 -24.18
CA VAL A 483 -18.07 23.59 -24.33
C VAL A 483 -16.68 23.73 -24.96
N GLY A 484 -16.64 24.34 -26.13
CA GLY A 484 -15.42 24.60 -26.91
C GLY A 484 -15.65 24.29 -28.39
N LYS A 485 -15.12 25.13 -29.29
CA LYS A 485 -15.28 24.93 -30.76
C LYS A 485 -14.72 23.59 -31.23
N GLN A 486 -13.64 23.12 -30.57
CA GLN A 486 -13.00 21.84 -30.88
C GLN A 486 -13.87 20.62 -30.56
N PHE A 487 -14.93 20.79 -29.77
CA PHE A 487 -15.89 19.76 -29.38
C PHE A 487 -17.28 19.97 -30.05
N ASP A 488 -17.35 20.69 -31.16
CA ASP A 488 -18.64 20.94 -31.80
C ASP A 488 -19.31 19.63 -32.25
N GLY A 489 -20.62 19.51 -31.93
CA GLY A 489 -21.36 18.26 -32.15
C GLY A 489 -21.16 17.16 -31.09
N MET A 490 -20.32 17.36 -30.10
CA MET A 490 -20.03 16.39 -29.03
C MET A 490 -20.76 16.72 -27.73
N THR A 491 -20.85 15.71 -26.85
CA THR A 491 -21.45 15.87 -25.52
C THR A 491 -20.41 15.62 -24.44
N PHE A 492 -20.68 16.13 -23.24
CA PHE A 492 -19.78 16.10 -22.09
C PHE A 492 -20.45 15.48 -20.88
N ARG A 493 -19.67 14.71 -20.11
CA ARG A 493 -20.06 14.16 -18.81
C ARG A 493 -18.89 14.15 -17.83
N ILE A 494 -19.15 14.41 -16.56
CA ILE A 494 -18.29 13.99 -15.45
C ILE A 494 -18.79 12.63 -14.96
N GLN A 495 -17.94 11.63 -15.00
CA GLN A 495 -18.26 10.29 -14.51
C GLN A 495 -17.33 9.90 -13.35
N VAL A 496 -17.92 9.27 -12.35
CA VAL A 496 -17.22 8.77 -11.16
C VAL A 496 -17.14 7.26 -11.23
N ASP A 497 -15.96 6.71 -10.94
CA ASP A 497 -15.80 5.30 -10.57
C ASP A 497 -16.15 5.16 -9.09
N VAL A 498 -17.37 4.76 -8.81
CA VAL A 498 -17.88 4.71 -7.44
C VAL A 498 -17.28 3.56 -6.63
N LEU A 499 -16.76 2.53 -7.29
CA LEU A 499 -16.13 1.38 -6.64
C LEU A 499 -14.65 1.63 -6.28
N ASP A 500 -13.95 2.49 -7.03
CA ASP A 500 -12.56 2.88 -6.76
C ASP A 500 -12.44 4.28 -6.12
N CYS A 501 -13.56 4.97 -5.93
CA CYS A 501 -13.61 6.22 -5.16
C CYS A 501 -13.42 5.93 -3.66
N LEU A 502 -12.53 6.66 -2.99
CA LEU A 502 -12.33 6.55 -1.53
C LEU A 502 -13.17 7.55 -0.72
N GLY A 503 -14.07 8.29 -1.36
CA GLY A 503 -15.05 9.13 -0.68
C GLY A 503 -14.48 10.35 0.06
N CYS A 504 -13.28 10.83 -0.29
CA CYS A 504 -12.63 11.94 0.41
C CYS A 504 -13.41 13.27 0.34
N GLY A 505 -14.10 13.55 -0.77
CA GLY A 505 -14.89 14.76 -0.96
C GLY A 505 -14.13 15.96 -1.54
N ASN A 506 -12.83 15.88 -1.81
CA ASN A 506 -12.05 16.99 -2.40
C ASN A 506 -12.66 17.53 -3.69
N CYS A 507 -13.17 16.66 -4.57
CA CYS A 507 -13.82 17.06 -5.83
C CYS A 507 -15.09 17.88 -5.61
N ALA A 508 -15.90 17.54 -4.59
CA ALA A 508 -17.09 18.29 -4.21
C ALA A 508 -16.70 19.60 -3.52
N ASP A 509 -15.59 19.62 -2.78
CA ASP A 509 -15.11 20.83 -2.10
C ASP A 509 -14.66 21.89 -3.08
N VAL A 510 -13.81 21.56 -4.04
CA VAL A 510 -13.28 22.50 -5.04
C VAL A 510 -14.29 22.87 -6.13
N CYS A 511 -15.44 22.18 -6.20
CA CYS A 511 -16.45 22.44 -7.22
C CYS A 511 -17.04 23.83 -7.04
N PRO A 512 -16.87 24.75 -8.02
CA PRO A 512 -17.44 26.09 -7.91
C PRO A 512 -18.95 26.11 -8.14
N GLY A 513 -19.51 25.06 -8.74
CA GLY A 513 -20.90 25.03 -9.18
C GLY A 513 -21.21 26.08 -10.25
N ASN A 514 -22.51 26.31 -10.47
CA ASN A 514 -22.97 27.36 -11.36
C ASN A 514 -23.46 28.55 -10.52
N PRO A 515 -22.76 29.69 -10.49
CA PRO A 515 -23.14 30.84 -9.69
C PRO A 515 -24.55 31.39 -10.02
N LYS A 516 -25.02 31.20 -11.26
CA LYS A 516 -26.33 31.64 -11.68
C LYS A 516 -27.48 30.74 -11.22
N LYS A 517 -27.20 29.47 -10.94
CA LYS A 517 -28.15 28.45 -10.50
C LYS A 517 -28.07 28.15 -9.01
N GLY A 518 -27.03 28.65 -8.32
CA GLY A 518 -26.91 28.61 -6.86
C GLY A 518 -26.61 27.25 -6.26
N GLY A 519 -25.94 26.31 -6.98
CA GLY A 519 -25.62 24.98 -6.47
C GLY A 519 -24.30 24.42 -6.97
N LYS A 520 -23.72 23.50 -6.20
CA LYS A 520 -22.56 22.71 -6.63
C LYS A 520 -22.98 21.64 -7.65
N ALA A 521 -22.10 21.32 -8.58
CA ALA A 521 -22.31 20.23 -9.54
C ALA A 521 -22.00 18.84 -8.95
N LEU A 522 -21.36 18.79 -7.77
CA LEU A 522 -21.02 17.55 -7.08
C LEU A 522 -21.52 17.58 -5.66
N THR A 523 -22.25 16.54 -5.25
CA THR A 523 -22.78 16.34 -3.91
C THR A 523 -22.46 14.93 -3.44
N MET A 524 -21.95 14.78 -2.22
CA MET A 524 -21.65 13.47 -1.66
C MET A 524 -22.93 12.74 -1.27
N LYS A 525 -23.11 11.52 -1.75
CA LYS A 525 -24.26 10.62 -1.55
C LYS A 525 -23.82 9.27 -1.07
N HIS A 526 -24.67 8.53 -0.36
CA HIS A 526 -24.40 7.15 0.04
C HIS A 526 -24.08 6.26 -1.17
N LEU A 527 -23.04 5.43 -1.03
CA LEU A 527 -22.57 4.54 -2.09
C LEU A 527 -23.67 3.63 -2.63
N GLU A 528 -24.49 3.06 -1.75
CA GLU A 528 -25.54 2.11 -2.13
C GLU A 528 -26.50 2.70 -3.17
N GLY A 529 -26.85 3.98 -3.03
CA GLY A 529 -27.68 4.70 -3.98
C GLY A 529 -26.97 5.05 -5.29
N GLN A 530 -25.65 4.92 -5.33
CA GLN A 530 -24.82 5.30 -6.48
C GLN A 530 -24.22 4.09 -7.20
N LEU A 531 -24.41 2.86 -6.73
CA LEU A 531 -23.91 1.63 -7.37
C LEU A 531 -24.26 1.52 -8.87
N PRO A 532 -25.44 1.97 -9.36
CA PRO A 532 -25.73 2.00 -10.80
C PRO A 532 -24.73 2.81 -11.64
N GLN A 533 -24.00 3.76 -11.04
CA GLN A 533 -22.94 4.52 -11.73
C GLN A 533 -21.75 3.65 -12.16
N ALA A 534 -21.58 2.47 -11.56
CA ALA A 534 -20.52 1.54 -11.96
C ALA A 534 -20.66 1.11 -13.44
N ALA A 535 -21.89 0.84 -13.90
CA ALA A 535 -22.14 0.53 -15.31
C ALA A 535 -21.85 1.73 -16.23
N ASN A 536 -22.15 2.95 -15.78
CA ASN A 536 -21.85 4.16 -16.54
C ASN A 536 -20.33 4.38 -16.65
N TRP A 537 -19.58 4.11 -15.56
CA TRP A 537 -18.13 4.15 -15.59
C TRP A 537 -17.54 3.12 -16.54
N GLU A 538 -18.03 1.90 -16.48
CA GLU A 538 -17.59 0.82 -17.39
C GLU A 538 -17.82 1.21 -18.86
N TYR A 539 -18.99 1.76 -19.17
CA TYR A 539 -19.27 2.27 -20.51
C TYR A 539 -18.26 3.36 -20.92
N CYS A 540 -18.10 4.39 -20.08
CA CYS A 540 -17.21 5.51 -20.37
C CYS A 540 -15.74 5.07 -20.53
N SER A 541 -15.26 4.19 -19.67
CA SER A 541 -13.85 3.75 -19.69
C SER A 541 -13.52 2.82 -20.85
N LYS A 542 -14.48 1.99 -21.29
CA LYS A 542 -14.24 0.99 -22.36
C LYS A 542 -14.64 1.46 -23.75
N ASN A 543 -15.69 2.32 -23.87
CA ASN A 543 -16.28 2.66 -25.15
C ASN A 543 -16.06 4.12 -25.60
N VAL A 544 -15.70 5.02 -24.67
CA VAL A 544 -15.46 6.43 -25.02
C VAL A 544 -13.96 6.66 -25.19
N LYS A 545 -13.56 6.95 -26.41
CA LYS A 545 -12.14 7.21 -26.74
C LYS A 545 -11.67 8.56 -26.23
N SER A 546 -10.41 8.64 -25.84
CA SER A 546 -9.80 9.90 -25.42
C SER A 546 -9.86 10.96 -26.56
N LYS A 547 -10.33 12.15 -26.22
CA LYS A 547 -10.37 13.31 -27.12
C LYS A 547 -9.23 14.32 -26.83
N GLN A 548 -8.16 13.86 -26.13
CA GLN A 548 -7.02 14.72 -25.78
C GLN A 548 -6.33 15.35 -27.00
N HIS A 549 -6.38 14.67 -28.16
CA HIS A 549 -5.79 15.17 -29.41
C HIS A 549 -6.51 16.41 -29.98
N LEU A 550 -7.70 16.74 -29.50
CA LEU A 550 -8.46 17.92 -29.90
C LEU A 550 -8.09 19.19 -29.12
N VAL A 551 -7.24 19.07 -28.09
CA VAL A 551 -6.85 20.19 -27.24
C VAL A 551 -5.35 20.17 -26.98
N ASP A 552 -4.77 21.34 -26.68
CA ASP A 552 -3.46 21.40 -26.06
C ASP A 552 -3.60 21.13 -24.56
N ILE A 553 -3.25 19.93 -24.13
CA ILE A 553 -3.33 19.47 -22.73
C ILE A 553 -2.42 20.26 -21.79
N LYS A 554 -1.41 20.93 -22.33
CA LYS A 554 -0.47 21.75 -21.57
C LYS A 554 -0.93 23.21 -21.42
N ALA A 555 -1.99 23.65 -22.12
CA ALA A 555 -2.38 25.04 -22.18
C ALA A 555 -3.01 25.56 -20.88
N ASN A 556 -3.86 24.80 -20.25
CA ASN A 556 -4.58 25.19 -19.03
C ASN A 556 -5.11 23.97 -18.23
N VAL A 557 -5.56 24.23 -17.01
CA VAL A 557 -6.10 23.22 -16.07
C VAL A 557 -7.27 22.42 -16.68
N LYS A 558 -8.20 23.04 -17.36
CA LYS A 558 -9.34 22.36 -17.99
C LYS A 558 -8.87 21.35 -19.04
N ASN A 559 -7.98 21.79 -19.91
CA ASN A 559 -7.51 20.98 -21.03
C ASN A 559 -6.65 19.79 -20.56
N SER A 560 -5.82 19.98 -19.51
CA SER A 560 -4.97 18.92 -18.97
C SER A 560 -5.76 17.68 -18.55
N GLN A 561 -7.01 17.86 -18.13
CA GLN A 561 -7.84 16.78 -17.63
C GLN A 561 -8.57 15.98 -18.71
N PHE A 562 -8.49 16.38 -19.98
CA PHE A 562 -8.90 15.53 -21.11
C PHE A 562 -7.83 14.47 -21.45
N ALA A 563 -6.60 14.64 -20.95
CA ALA A 563 -5.58 13.60 -21.00
C ALA A 563 -5.96 12.45 -20.06
N THR A 564 -5.84 11.22 -20.56
CA THR A 564 -6.06 10.03 -19.76
C THR A 564 -5.03 9.96 -18.63
N PRO A 565 -5.42 9.85 -17.36
CA PRO A 565 -4.47 9.61 -16.30
C PRO A 565 -3.77 8.25 -16.49
N LEU A 566 -2.45 8.24 -16.44
CA LEU A 566 -1.67 7.00 -16.47
C LEU A 566 -1.15 6.61 -15.08
N PHE A 567 -1.76 7.18 -14.06
CA PHE A 567 -1.65 6.84 -12.66
C PHE A 567 -3.05 6.91 -12.03
N GLU A 568 -3.59 5.77 -11.59
CA GLU A 568 -4.98 5.66 -11.19
C GLU A 568 -5.19 4.63 -10.07
N PHE A 569 -6.19 4.84 -9.23
CA PHE A 569 -6.65 3.89 -8.20
C PHE A 569 -5.54 3.41 -7.26
N SER A 570 -4.63 4.29 -6.90
CA SER A 570 -3.51 3.98 -6.01
C SER A 570 -3.96 3.61 -4.59
N GLY A 571 -3.08 2.92 -3.85
CA GLY A 571 -3.30 2.58 -2.44
C GLY A 571 -3.12 3.74 -1.45
N ALA A 572 -3.09 4.99 -1.92
CA ALA A 572 -2.89 6.19 -1.10
C ALA A 572 -4.08 6.47 -0.16
N CYS A 573 -3.87 7.36 0.80
CA CYS A 573 -4.90 7.81 1.73
C CYS A 573 -6.08 8.48 1.01
N SER A 574 -7.27 8.36 1.57
CA SER A 574 -8.42 9.17 1.17
C SER A 574 -8.11 10.66 1.39
N GLY A 575 -8.09 11.44 0.30
CA GLY A 575 -7.72 12.86 0.35
C GLY A 575 -6.21 13.15 0.37
N CYS A 576 -5.37 12.19 -0.04
CA CYS A 576 -3.91 12.35 -0.12
C CYS A 576 -3.52 13.61 -0.90
N GLY A 577 -2.58 14.40 -0.35
CA GLY A 577 -2.06 15.60 -0.99
C GLY A 577 -0.96 15.32 -2.03
N GLU A 578 -0.34 14.13 -2.02
CA GLU A 578 0.76 13.79 -2.92
C GLU A 578 0.30 13.36 -4.33
N THR A 579 -0.65 12.42 -4.37
CA THR A 579 -1.04 11.72 -5.60
C THR A 579 -1.64 12.59 -6.71
N PRO A 580 -2.29 13.74 -6.45
CA PRO A 580 -2.73 14.64 -7.52
C PRO A 580 -1.58 15.17 -8.39
N TYR A 581 -0.40 15.41 -7.80
CA TYR A 581 0.80 15.85 -8.54
C TYR A 581 1.34 14.73 -9.44
N VAL A 582 1.46 13.51 -8.90
CA VAL A 582 1.92 12.32 -9.65
C VAL A 582 0.97 12.03 -10.81
N LYS A 583 -0.34 12.07 -10.56
CA LYS A 583 -1.36 11.93 -11.59
C LYS A 583 -1.21 12.97 -12.70
N LEU A 584 -1.03 14.24 -12.36
CA LEU A 584 -0.90 15.32 -13.34
C LEU A 584 0.34 15.12 -14.23
N ILE A 585 1.47 14.72 -13.65
CA ILE A 585 2.69 14.41 -14.41
C ILE A 585 2.43 13.26 -15.38
N SER A 586 1.77 12.20 -14.93
CA SER A 586 1.40 11.07 -15.79
C SER A 586 0.43 11.45 -16.93
N GLN A 587 -0.44 12.45 -16.73
CA GLN A 587 -1.31 12.97 -17.78
C GLN A 587 -0.55 13.80 -18.82
N LEU A 588 0.46 14.54 -18.41
CA LEU A 588 1.21 15.44 -19.28
C LEU A 588 2.32 14.73 -20.07
N PHE A 589 2.96 13.71 -19.47
CA PHE A 589 4.20 13.10 -19.98
C PHE A 589 4.20 11.58 -19.93
N GLY A 590 3.15 10.93 -19.39
CA GLY A 590 3.15 9.53 -19.04
C GLY A 590 3.44 8.56 -20.19
N ASP A 591 3.16 8.93 -21.45
CA ASP A 591 3.47 8.10 -22.63
C ASP A 591 4.99 7.93 -22.89
N ARG A 592 5.83 8.74 -22.26
CA ARG A 592 7.29 8.75 -22.36
C ARG A 592 8.00 8.96 -21.02
N GLU A 593 7.26 8.87 -19.92
CA GLU A 593 7.74 9.10 -18.56
C GLU A 593 8.59 7.93 -18.05
N MET A 594 9.69 8.25 -17.38
CA MET A 594 10.49 7.32 -16.59
C MET A 594 10.54 7.83 -15.16
N VAL A 595 10.21 6.97 -14.19
CA VAL A 595 10.11 7.32 -12.78
C VAL A 595 11.14 6.54 -11.96
N ALA A 596 12.03 7.29 -11.29
CA ALA A 596 12.87 6.78 -10.20
C ALA A 596 12.22 7.21 -8.86
N ASN A 597 11.77 6.27 -8.07
CA ASN A 597 11.00 6.56 -6.86
C ASN A 597 11.77 6.19 -5.59
N ALA A 598 11.84 7.14 -4.63
CA ALA A 598 12.34 6.85 -3.29
C ALA A 598 11.38 5.95 -2.52
N THR A 599 11.89 5.07 -1.68
CA THR A 599 11.06 4.33 -0.72
C THR A 599 10.36 5.31 0.24
N GLY A 600 9.05 5.16 0.40
CA GLY A 600 8.21 6.01 1.23
C GLY A 600 6.74 5.84 0.85
N CYS A 601 5.87 6.84 1.12
CA CYS A 601 4.48 6.78 0.69
C CYS A 601 4.36 6.63 -0.83
N SER A 602 5.13 7.40 -1.59
CA SER A 602 5.06 7.39 -3.05
C SER A 602 5.41 6.03 -3.68
N SER A 603 6.37 5.30 -3.12
CA SER A 603 6.67 3.94 -3.59
C SER A 603 5.61 2.91 -3.16
N ILE A 604 5.09 3.05 -1.94
CA ILE A 604 4.11 2.10 -1.40
C ILE A 604 2.78 2.21 -2.15
N TYR A 605 2.27 3.42 -2.42
CA TYR A 605 1.03 3.52 -3.18
C TYR A 605 1.21 3.28 -4.68
N SER A 606 2.45 3.32 -5.20
CA SER A 606 2.75 3.10 -6.62
C SER A 606 3.12 1.67 -6.98
N GLY A 607 3.71 0.91 -6.08
CA GLY A 607 4.28 -0.41 -6.36
C GLY A 607 3.93 -1.48 -5.33
N SER A 608 2.80 -1.39 -4.66
CA SER A 608 2.34 -2.40 -3.71
C SER A 608 1.60 -3.52 -4.44
N VAL A 609 2.36 -4.44 -5.01
CA VAL A 609 1.78 -5.60 -5.73
C VAL A 609 0.79 -6.37 -4.81
N PRO A 610 -0.31 -6.85 -5.40
CA PRO A 610 -0.63 -7.02 -6.81
C PRO A 610 -1.19 -5.75 -7.49
N SER A 611 -1.31 -4.64 -6.78
CA SER A 611 -1.93 -3.38 -7.26
C SER A 611 -0.88 -2.45 -7.84
N THR A 612 -0.93 -2.22 -9.14
CA THR A 612 -0.09 -1.24 -9.84
C THR A 612 -0.97 -0.15 -10.40
N PRO A 613 -0.86 1.09 -9.89
CA PRO A 613 -1.66 2.23 -10.36
C PRO A 613 -1.15 2.84 -11.65
N TYR A 614 0.14 2.71 -11.97
CA TYR A 614 0.65 3.09 -13.28
C TYR A 614 0.05 2.20 -14.36
N THR A 615 -0.44 2.81 -15.42
CA THR A 615 -1.15 2.13 -16.51
C THR A 615 -0.69 2.63 -17.87
N THR A 616 -1.26 2.10 -18.94
CA THR A 616 -0.92 2.46 -20.30
C THR A 616 -2.08 3.13 -21.03
N ASN A 617 -1.75 3.93 -22.04
CA ASN A 617 -2.75 4.49 -22.96
C ASN A 617 -3.21 3.44 -23.99
N GLU A 618 -4.09 3.85 -24.90
CA GLU A 618 -4.63 2.98 -25.98
C GLU A 618 -3.55 2.42 -26.93
N LYS A 619 -2.35 3.01 -26.95
CA LYS A 619 -1.19 2.55 -27.74
C LYS A 619 -0.27 1.61 -26.94
N GLY A 620 -0.63 1.27 -25.70
CA GLY A 620 0.20 0.46 -24.81
C GLY A 620 1.42 1.21 -24.24
N GLN A 621 1.42 2.54 -24.26
CA GLN A 621 2.49 3.38 -23.72
C GLN A 621 2.11 3.91 -22.36
N GLY A 622 3.04 3.88 -21.41
CA GLY A 622 2.83 4.38 -20.05
C GLY A 622 4.15 4.56 -19.31
N PRO A 623 4.11 5.10 -18.09
CA PRO A 623 5.29 5.33 -17.30
C PRO A 623 6.08 4.05 -17.02
N ALA A 624 7.42 4.12 -17.15
CA ALA A 624 8.33 3.09 -16.68
C ALA A 624 8.73 3.47 -15.23
N TRP A 625 8.24 2.72 -14.25
CA TRP A 625 8.45 3.00 -12.85
C TRP A 625 9.40 1.99 -12.21
N ALA A 626 10.36 2.49 -11.43
CA ALA A 626 11.23 1.67 -10.60
C ALA A 626 11.44 2.31 -9.23
N ASN A 627 11.48 1.46 -8.20
CA ASN A 627 11.73 1.87 -6.82
C ASN A 627 13.20 1.72 -6.47
N SER A 628 13.72 2.69 -5.71
CA SER A 628 15.03 2.63 -5.06
C SER A 628 14.89 2.83 -3.56
N LEU A 629 15.98 2.71 -2.80
CA LEU A 629 16.00 3.08 -1.39
C LEU A 629 15.82 4.60 -1.26
N PHE A 630 15.42 5.07 -0.08
CA PHE A 630 15.18 6.50 0.10
C PHE A 630 16.47 7.32 0.27
N GLU A 631 17.62 6.66 0.48
CA GLU A 631 18.94 7.29 0.54
C GLU A 631 19.62 7.48 -0.82
N ASP A 632 19.24 6.73 -1.87
CA ASP A 632 19.95 6.70 -3.16
C ASP A 632 19.06 7.00 -4.39
N PHE A 633 17.83 7.43 -4.17
CA PHE A 633 16.82 7.60 -5.22
C PHE A 633 17.24 8.61 -6.32
N CYS A 634 17.98 9.64 -5.95
CA CYS A 634 18.46 10.64 -6.92
C CYS A 634 19.55 10.07 -7.81
N GLU A 635 20.52 9.38 -7.23
CA GLU A 635 21.60 8.70 -7.95
C GLU A 635 21.07 7.60 -8.87
N PHE A 636 20.07 6.85 -8.42
CA PHE A 636 19.35 5.87 -9.23
C PHE A 636 18.70 6.52 -10.45
N GLY A 637 17.98 7.64 -10.26
CA GLY A 637 17.37 8.41 -11.35
C GLY A 637 18.39 9.01 -12.31
N LEU A 638 19.53 9.51 -11.80
CA LEU A 638 20.64 9.95 -12.65
C LEU A 638 21.18 8.79 -13.48
N GLY A 639 21.34 7.60 -12.90
CA GLY A 639 21.75 6.39 -13.61
C GLY A 639 20.81 6.03 -14.75
N MET A 640 19.49 6.13 -14.54
CA MET A 640 18.48 5.93 -15.59
C MET A 640 18.64 6.95 -16.74
N THR A 641 18.86 8.22 -16.41
CA THR A 641 19.08 9.30 -17.39
C THR A 641 20.32 9.05 -18.23
N LEU A 642 21.43 8.71 -17.57
CA LEU A 642 22.70 8.42 -18.27
C LEU A 642 22.61 7.18 -19.15
N ALA A 643 21.83 6.16 -18.72
CA ALA A 643 21.56 4.98 -19.53
C ALA A 643 20.77 5.34 -20.80
N ASP A 644 19.69 6.12 -20.67
CA ASP A 644 18.89 6.61 -21.81
C ASP A 644 19.78 7.39 -22.78
N LYS A 645 20.56 8.35 -22.29
CA LYS A 645 21.52 9.12 -23.13
C LYS A 645 22.49 8.21 -23.88
N LYS A 646 23.02 7.18 -23.23
CA LYS A 646 23.97 6.24 -23.85
C LYS A 646 23.32 5.39 -24.92
N LEU A 647 22.09 4.92 -24.69
CA LEU A 647 21.34 4.13 -25.69
C LEU A 647 20.92 5.00 -26.87
N ARG A 648 20.50 6.23 -26.63
CA ARG A 648 20.22 7.21 -27.71
C ARG A 648 21.47 7.58 -28.52
N ALA A 649 22.65 7.68 -27.89
CA ALA A 649 23.91 7.89 -28.58
C ALA A 649 24.27 6.70 -29.47
N ARG A 650 23.95 5.47 -29.11
CA ARG A 650 24.11 4.28 -29.97
C ARG A 650 23.20 4.35 -31.20
N ILE A 651 21.95 4.74 -31.00
CA ILE A 651 21.01 4.97 -32.11
C ILE A 651 21.55 6.04 -33.05
N GLU A 652 22.01 7.17 -32.52
CA GLU A 652 22.59 8.27 -33.31
C GLU A 652 23.80 7.82 -34.12
N ALA A 653 24.68 7.04 -33.50
CA ALA A 653 25.87 6.50 -34.21
C ALA A 653 25.46 5.56 -35.33
N ALA A 654 24.50 4.65 -35.11
CA ALA A 654 23.98 3.75 -36.14
C ALA A 654 23.32 4.53 -37.29
N MET A 655 22.56 5.58 -37.02
CA MET A 655 21.95 6.45 -38.02
C MET A 655 23.00 7.21 -38.82
N LYS A 656 24.01 7.79 -38.18
CA LYS A 656 25.12 8.48 -38.85
C LYS A 656 25.89 7.52 -39.77
N ASN A 657 26.16 6.30 -39.32
CA ASN A 657 26.79 5.26 -40.13
C ASN A 657 25.92 4.89 -41.36
N ALA A 658 24.62 4.76 -41.18
CA ALA A 658 23.69 4.47 -42.26
C ALA A 658 23.63 5.63 -43.28
N ILE A 659 23.56 6.89 -42.83
CA ILE A 659 23.56 8.08 -43.69
C ILE A 659 24.83 8.15 -44.53
N ALA A 660 25.98 7.80 -43.98
CA ALA A 660 27.26 7.79 -44.66
C ALA A 660 27.40 6.64 -45.71
N SER A 661 26.54 5.61 -45.63
CA SER A 661 26.59 4.47 -46.52
C SER A 661 25.96 4.78 -47.88
N ASP A 662 26.65 4.40 -48.97
CA ASP A 662 26.13 4.53 -50.33
C ASP A 662 24.94 3.60 -50.63
N THR A 663 24.79 2.54 -49.84
CA THR A 663 23.72 1.54 -50.01
C THR A 663 22.44 1.90 -49.27
N CYS A 664 22.44 2.94 -48.44
CA CYS A 664 21.27 3.37 -47.68
C CYS A 664 20.30 4.17 -48.57
N PRO A 665 19.03 3.79 -48.68
CA PRO A 665 18.04 4.54 -49.45
C PRO A 665 17.88 5.99 -48.98
N ALA A 666 17.61 6.91 -49.90
CA ALA A 666 17.49 8.34 -49.59
C ALA A 666 16.41 8.61 -48.52
N GLU A 667 15.28 7.92 -48.56
CA GLU A 667 14.18 8.04 -47.59
C GLU A 667 14.60 7.70 -46.15
N TYR A 668 15.49 6.70 -45.96
CA TYR A 668 16.06 6.38 -44.67
C TYR A 668 17.00 7.47 -44.17
N LYS A 669 17.87 7.99 -45.09
CA LYS A 669 18.78 9.07 -44.73
C LYS A 669 18.04 10.32 -44.26
N GLU A 670 16.95 10.69 -44.95
CA GLU A 670 16.13 11.83 -44.60
C GLU A 670 15.45 11.62 -43.24
N ALA A 671 14.84 10.46 -42.99
CA ALA A 671 14.18 10.15 -41.73
C ALA A 671 15.17 10.11 -40.55
N PHE A 672 16.35 9.55 -40.75
CA PHE A 672 17.40 9.51 -39.72
C PHE A 672 17.95 10.90 -39.41
N GLN A 673 18.14 11.76 -40.45
CA GLN A 673 18.58 13.12 -40.24
C GLN A 673 17.52 13.95 -39.52
N GLU A 674 16.24 13.78 -39.86
CA GLU A 674 15.12 14.43 -39.16
C GLU A 674 15.13 14.08 -37.64
N TRP A 675 15.42 12.81 -37.32
CA TRP A 675 15.53 12.41 -35.91
C TRP A 675 16.77 13.01 -35.24
N ILE A 676 17.92 13.00 -35.87
CA ILE A 676 19.16 13.57 -35.34
C ILE A 676 18.96 15.06 -35.02
N ASP A 677 18.29 15.80 -35.87
CA ASP A 677 18.05 17.23 -35.73
C ASP A 677 16.97 17.54 -34.70
N GLY A 678 16.04 16.61 -34.46
CA GLY A 678 14.91 16.77 -33.57
C GLY A 678 14.92 15.89 -32.29
N LYS A 679 15.96 15.10 -32.09
CA LYS A 679 16.01 14.08 -31.02
C LYS A 679 15.79 14.62 -29.61
N ASP A 680 16.19 15.84 -29.31
CA ASP A 680 16.09 16.46 -27.97
C ASP A 680 14.77 17.22 -27.78
N ASP A 681 13.91 17.23 -28.80
CA ASP A 681 12.52 17.71 -28.71
C ASP A 681 11.56 16.53 -28.63
N ALA A 682 10.64 16.55 -27.66
CA ALA A 682 9.72 15.44 -27.43
C ALA A 682 8.80 15.16 -28.62
N ASP A 683 8.18 16.20 -29.18
CA ASP A 683 7.18 16.06 -30.26
C ASP A 683 7.85 15.71 -31.58
N LYS A 684 9.02 16.31 -31.87
CA LYS A 684 9.81 15.99 -33.09
C LYS A 684 10.35 14.56 -33.01
N SER A 685 10.94 14.15 -31.90
CA SER A 685 11.46 12.80 -31.73
C SER A 685 10.34 11.74 -31.82
N LYS A 686 9.14 12.03 -31.33
CA LYS A 686 7.96 11.16 -31.44
C LYS A 686 7.50 11.03 -32.90
N ALA A 687 7.37 12.14 -33.61
CA ALA A 687 7.00 12.13 -35.02
C ALA A 687 8.04 11.39 -35.91
N ALA A 688 9.32 11.59 -35.63
CA ALA A 688 10.39 10.86 -36.34
C ALA A 688 10.37 9.35 -36.00
N ALA A 689 10.16 8.99 -34.73
CA ALA A 689 10.06 7.59 -34.31
C ALA A 689 8.90 6.84 -34.97
N GLU A 690 7.73 7.48 -35.12
CA GLU A 690 6.58 6.91 -35.86
C GLU A 690 6.89 6.57 -37.30
N LYS A 691 7.78 7.33 -37.97
CA LYS A 691 8.28 7.05 -39.32
C LYS A 691 9.35 5.95 -39.31
N ILE A 692 10.33 6.06 -38.41
CA ILE A 692 11.55 5.23 -38.41
C ILE A 692 11.26 3.80 -37.96
N ILE A 693 10.42 3.57 -36.96
CA ILE A 693 10.18 2.23 -36.41
C ILE A 693 9.73 1.22 -37.49
N PRO A 694 8.72 1.49 -38.31
CA PRO A 694 8.33 0.58 -39.40
C PRO A 694 9.44 0.34 -40.41
N MET A 695 10.22 1.38 -40.75
CA MET A 695 11.31 1.29 -41.71
C MET A 695 12.44 0.36 -41.23
N VAL A 696 12.92 0.55 -39.99
CA VAL A 696 14.00 -0.28 -39.43
C VAL A 696 13.56 -1.70 -39.14
N GLU A 697 12.32 -1.92 -38.71
CA GLU A 697 11.77 -3.27 -38.54
C GLU A 697 11.71 -4.05 -39.86
N ALA A 698 11.41 -3.40 -40.97
CA ALA A 698 11.42 -4.01 -42.31
C ALA A 698 12.82 -4.29 -42.85
N ALA A 699 13.85 -3.58 -42.37
CA ALA A 699 15.23 -3.65 -42.87
C ALA A 699 16.19 -4.35 -41.90
N LYS A 700 15.84 -4.66 -40.67
CA LYS A 700 16.74 -5.16 -39.62
C LYS A 700 17.51 -6.42 -39.99
N ASP A 701 16.94 -7.32 -40.76
CA ASP A 701 17.58 -8.56 -41.16
C ASP A 701 18.62 -8.38 -42.27
N LYS A 702 18.66 -7.19 -42.91
CA LYS A 702 19.51 -6.87 -44.07
C LYS A 702 20.50 -5.73 -43.81
N CYS A 703 20.36 -5.03 -42.71
CA CYS A 703 21.12 -3.83 -42.39
C CYS A 703 21.47 -3.82 -40.89
N GLU A 704 22.74 -3.95 -40.56
CA GLU A 704 23.24 -3.96 -39.18
C GLU A 704 22.87 -2.69 -38.41
N ASN A 705 22.97 -1.52 -39.06
CA ASN A 705 22.56 -0.26 -38.47
C ASN A 705 21.06 -0.24 -38.19
N CYS A 706 20.23 -0.76 -39.11
CA CYS A 706 18.78 -0.86 -38.90
C CYS A 706 18.42 -1.86 -37.81
N ALA A 707 19.19 -2.97 -37.68
CA ALA A 707 19.02 -3.93 -36.57
C ALA A 707 19.31 -3.27 -35.23
N THR A 708 20.41 -2.51 -35.13
CA THR A 708 20.74 -1.75 -33.89
C THR A 708 19.65 -0.73 -33.55
N ILE A 709 19.14 0.03 -34.51
CA ILE A 709 18.07 1.02 -34.26
C ILE A 709 16.79 0.31 -33.87
N ALA A 710 16.45 -0.83 -34.49
CA ALA A 710 15.28 -1.63 -34.14
C ALA A 710 15.38 -2.24 -32.71
N GLU A 711 16.55 -2.68 -32.30
CA GLU A 711 16.83 -3.17 -30.94
C GLU A 711 16.52 -2.09 -29.90
N PHE A 712 16.95 -0.86 -30.13
CA PHE A 712 16.77 0.26 -29.21
C PHE A 712 15.60 1.19 -29.56
N LYS A 713 14.66 0.79 -30.38
CA LYS A 713 13.54 1.62 -30.89
C LYS A 713 12.74 2.33 -29.78
N ASN A 714 12.65 1.73 -28.59
CA ASN A 714 11.93 2.31 -27.45
C ASN A 714 12.60 3.58 -26.88
N TYR A 715 13.84 3.87 -27.30
CA TYR A 715 14.61 5.06 -26.90
C TYR A 715 14.66 6.14 -28.01
N LEU A 716 13.94 5.96 -29.14
CA LEU A 716 13.80 6.99 -30.16
C LEU A 716 13.07 8.24 -29.66
N VAL A 717 12.05 8.07 -28.87
CA VAL A 717 11.30 9.20 -28.26
C VAL A 717 12.06 9.73 -27.05
N LYS A 718 12.23 11.08 -26.96
CA LYS A 718 12.84 11.74 -25.81
C LYS A 718 12.05 11.37 -24.56
N LYS A 719 12.71 10.78 -23.58
CA LYS A 719 12.11 10.44 -22.28
C LYS A 719 11.90 11.69 -21.43
N SER A 720 10.91 11.62 -20.55
CA SER A 720 10.68 12.58 -19.47
C SER A 720 11.08 11.89 -18.16
N GLN A 721 12.26 12.20 -17.65
CA GLN A 721 12.79 11.58 -16.43
C GLN A 721 12.30 12.33 -15.20
N TRP A 722 11.60 11.63 -14.31
CA TRP A 722 11.15 12.14 -13.04
C TRP A 722 11.74 11.32 -11.89
N ILE A 723 12.34 12.03 -10.92
CA ILE A 723 12.85 11.48 -9.68
C ILE A 723 11.89 11.91 -8.59
N ILE A 724 11.18 10.98 -7.96
CA ILE A 724 10.10 11.29 -7.02
C ILE A 724 10.48 10.82 -5.63
N GLY A 725 10.47 11.73 -4.65
CA GLY A 725 10.76 11.43 -3.26
C GLY A 725 9.95 12.29 -2.28
N GLY A 726 9.72 11.75 -1.07
CA GLY A 726 9.19 12.52 0.05
C GLY A 726 10.24 13.41 0.70
N ASP A 727 9.82 14.17 1.70
CA ASP A 727 10.70 15.07 2.44
C ASP A 727 11.82 14.32 3.19
N GLY A 728 11.55 13.16 3.77
CA GLY A 728 12.58 12.37 4.45
C GLY A 728 13.73 11.96 3.53
N ALA A 729 13.42 11.52 2.31
CA ALA A 729 14.43 11.22 1.31
C ALA A 729 15.19 12.48 0.86
N SER A 730 14.46 13.56 0.54
CA SER A 730 15.02 14.74 -0.11
C SER A 730 15.72 15.71 0.82
N TYR A 731 15.20 15.92 2.04
CA TYR A 731 15.76 16.87 3.01
C TYR A 731 16.80 16.25 3.96
N ASP A 732 16.72 14.94 4.18
CA ASP A 732 17.51 14.24 5.19
C ASP A 732 18.48 13.23 4.56
N ILE A 733 18.04 11.96 4.46
CA ILE A 733 18.96 10.84 4.22
C ILE A 733 19.53 10.81 2.79
N GLY A 734 18.72 11.14 1.79
CA GLY A 734 19.14 11.19 0.38
C GLY A 734 19.56 12.59 -0.10
N TYR A 735 19.69 13.57 0.80
CA TYR A 735 20.05 14.94 0.42
C TYR A 735 21.41 15.03 -0.29
N GLY A 736 22.40 14.27 0.14
CA GLY A 736 23.73 14.28 -0.50
C GLY A 736 23.69 13.83 -1.95
N GLY A 737 22.86 12.81 -2.26
CA GLY A 737 22.60 12.37 -3.62
C GLY A 737 21.81 13.38 -4.44
N LEU A 738 20.79 14.00 -3.85
CA LEU A 738 20.02 15.06 -4.50
C LEU A 738 20.95 16.23 -4.88
N ASP A 739 21.80 16.68 -3.96
CA ASP A 739 22.76 17.75 -4.18
C ASP A 739 23.73 17.39 -5.32
N HIS A 740 24.26 16.16 -5.32
CA HIS A 740 25.11 15.66 -6.40
C HIS A 740 24.40 15.65 -7.76
N VAL A 741 23.15 15.22 -7.81
CA VAL A 741 22.38 15.13 -9.06
C VAL A 741 22.09 16.50 -9.63
N ILE A 742 21.67 17.49 -8.85
CA ILE A 742 21.47 18.86 -9.34
C ILE A 742 22.80 19.51 -9.75
N ALA A 743 23.90 19.15 -9.08
CA ALA A 743 25.24 19.61 -9.45
C ALA A 743 25.74 19.04 -10.77
N SER A 744 25.21 17.91 -11.24
CA SER A 744 25.63 17.24 -12.48
C SER A 744 25.30 18.03 -13.76
N GLY A 745 24.28 18.90 -13.69
CA GLY A 745 23.81 19.65 -14.87
C GLY A 745 22.99 18.80 -15.86
N GLU A 746 22.65 17.56 -15.52
CA GLU A 746 21.89 16.67 -16.38
C GLU A 746 20.41 17.05 -16.45
N ASP A 747 19.76 16.77 -17.59
CA ASP A 747 18.32 17.02 -17.85
C ASP A 747 17.47 16.00 -17.05
N VAL A 748 17.20 16.32 -15.79
CA VAL A 748 16.39 15.52 -14.88
C VAL A 748 15.40 16.38 -14.13
N ASN A 749 14.22 15.86 -13.85
CA ASN A 749 13.21 16.52 -13.04
C ASN A 749 13.11 15.84 -11.69
N ILE A 750 13.27 16.58 -10.59
CA ILE A 750 13.11 16.08 -9.23
C ILE A 750 11.83 16.65 -8.65
N LEU A 751 10.87 15.76 -8.29
CA LEU A 751 9.65 16.13 -7.58
C LEU A 751 9.77 15.74 -6.11
N VAL A 752 9.79 16.74 -5.25
CA VAL A 752 9.72 16.56 -3.80
C VAL A 752 8.28 16.69 -3.33
N LEU A 753 7.72 15.61 -2.84
CA LEU A 753 6.39 15.57 -2.22
C LEU A 753 6.54 15.90 -0.73
N ASP A 754 6.42 17.21 -0.42
CA ASP A 754 6.71 17.74 0.91
C ASP A 754 5.52 17.61 1.84
N THR A 755 5.48 16.51 2.59
CA THR A 755 4.51 16.27 3.67
C THR A 755 5.00 16.74 5.03
N GLU A 756 6.17 17.35 5.11
CA GLU A 756 6.78 17.91 6.33
C GLU A 756 7.00 16.89 7.47
N VAL A 757 7.00 15.60 7.13
CA VAL A 757 7.15 14.49 8.08
C VAL A 757 7.47 13.18 7.35
N TYR A 758 8.22 12.27 7.95
CA TYR A 758 8.34 10.89 7.46
C TYR A 758 6.96 10.20 7.55
N SER A 759 6.13 10.38 6.52
CA SER A 759 4.71 10.02 6.57
C SER A 759 4.48 8.50 6.60
N ASN A 760 5.21 7.75 5.76
CA ASN A 760 4.99 6.30 5.61
C ASN A 760 5.47 5.49 6.80
N THR A 761 6.62 5.84 7.38
CA THR A 761 7.21 5.12 8.51
C THR A 761 6.52 5.40 9.84
N GLY A 762 5.62 6.38 9.88
CA GLY A 762 4.72 6.63 10.99
C GLY A 762 4.86 7.99 11.68
N GLY A 763 5.26 9.03 10.98
CA GLY A 763 5.19 10.41 11.45
C GLY A 763 6.41 10.87 12.24
N GLN A 764 7.62 10.45 11.84
CA GLN A 764 8.87 10.94 12.43
C GLN A 764 9.21 12.35 11.92
N SER A 765 9.89 13.13 12.74
CA SER A 765 10.37 14.46 12.37
C SER A 765 11.46 14.38 11.30
N SER A 766 11.32 15.18 10.24
CA SER A 766 12.33 15.41 9.20
C SER A 766 12.93 16.80 9.32
N LYS A 767 13.91 17.15 8.48
CA LYS A 767 14.39 18.52 8.33
C LYS A 767 13.37 19.44 7.65
N ALA A 768 12.36 18.87 6.99
CA ALA A 768 11.21 19.60 6.45
C ALA A 768 10.13 19.88 7.50
N THR A 769 10.12 19.21 8.64
CA THR A 769 9.15 19.45 9.70
C THR A 769 9.29 20.87 10.21
N PRO A 770 8.20 21.66 10.23
CA PRO A 770 8.27 23.07 10.63
C PRO A 770 8.46 23.25 12.13
N LEU A 771 8.96 24.43 12.49
CA LEU A 771 9.10 24.87 13.88
C LEU A 771 7.75 24.74 14.60
N GLY A 772 7.74 24.21 15.82
CA GLY A 772 6.55 24.08 16.65
C GLY A 772 5.64 22.88 16.33
N ALA A 773 5.84 22.15 15.21
CA ALA A 773 5.04 20.99 14.91
C ALA A 773 5.45 19.76 15.73
N ILE A 774 4.48 19.03 16.30
CA ILE A 774 4.71 17.69 16.90
C ILE A 774 4.94 16.67 15.80
N ALA A 775 5.95 15.84 16.00
CA ALA A 775 6.19 14.60 15.27
C ALA A 775 6.86 13.60 16.22
N LYS A 776 6.99 12.34 15.84
CA LYS A 776 7.85 11.41 16.59
C LYS A 776 9.27 11.94 16.61
N PHE A 777 9.95 11.85 17.73
CA PHE A 777 11.23 12.48 18.06
C PHE A 777 11.18 14.02 18.23
N ALA A 778 9.99 14.63 18.17
CA ALA A 778 9.73 16.03 18.46
C ALA A 778 8.41 16.18 19.25
N ALA A 779 8.29 15.49 20.38
CA ALA A 779 7.06 15.38 21.16
C ALA A 779 6.54 16.69 21.75
N SER A 780 7.43 17.68 22.03
CA SER A 780 7.08 19.01 22.53
C SER A 780 7.12 20.11 21.46
N GLY A 781 7.03 19.70 20.19
CA GLY A 781 7.22 20.57 19.03
C GLY A 781 8.69 20.69 18.60
N LYS A 782 8.93 20.72 17.31
CA LYS A 782 10.27 20.91 16.74
C LYS A 782 10.83 22.28 17.14
N ARG A 783 12.11 22.32 17.50
CA ARG A 783 12.77 23.49 18.05
C ARG A 783 13.64 24.27 17.04
N VAL A 784 13.77 23.73 15.83
CA VAL A 784 14.60 24.32 14.79
C VAL A 784 13.80 24.58 13.52
N ARG A 785 14.21 25.60 12.76
CA ARG A 785 13.60 25.99 11.47
C ARG A 785 13.62 24.83 10.48
N LYS A 786 12.63 24.79 9.59
CA LYS A 786 12.60 23.96 8.38
C LYS A 786 13.80 24.30 7.49
N LYS A 787 14.47 23.28 6.95
CA LYS A 787 15.51 23.45 5.94
C LYS A 787 14.89 24.03 4.67
N ASP A 788 15.48 25.10 4.15
CA ASP A 788 15.03 25.70 2.88
C ASP A 788 15.76 25.04 1.71
N LEU A 789 15.20 23.92 1.23
CA LEU A 789 15.77 23.15 0.15
C LEU A 789 15.75 23.91 -1.18
N GLY A 790 14.68 24.68 -1.42
CA GLY A 790 14.52 25.46 -2.64
C GLY A 790 15.59 26.54 -2.77
N MET A 791 15.79 27.34 -1.72
CA MET A 791 16.80 28.39 -1.72
C MET A 791 18.23 27.84 -1.81
N ILE A 792 18.51 26.69 -1.21
CA ILE A 792 19.81 26.03 -1.38
C ILE A 792 20.03 25.67 -2.86
N ALA A 793 19.04 25.10 -3.54
CA ALA A 793 19.15 24.72 -4.94
C ALA A 793 19.33 25.93 -5.88
N THR A 794 18.74 27.09 -5.58
CA THR A 794 18.93 28.30 -6.40
C THR A 794 20.37 28.81 -6.38
N THR A 795 21.18 28.46 -5.37
CA THR A 795 22.59 28.88 -5.27
C THR A 795 23.48 28.31 -6.38
N TYR A 796 23.03 27.24 -7.06
CA TYR A 796 23.72 26.70 -8.24
C TYR A 796 23.63 27.62 -9.47
N GLY A 797 22.61 28.48 -9.54
CA GLY A 797 22.40 29.43 -10.63
C GLY A 797 21.90 28.84 -11.95
N TYR A 798 22.05 27.54 -12.18
CA TYR A 798 21.63 26.83 -13.40
C TYR A 798 20.58 25.74 -13.14
N VAL A 799 20.01 25.69 -11.94
CA VAL A 799 18.93 24.71 -11.58
C VAL A 799 17.60 25.42 -11.67
N TYR A 800 16.65 24.87 -12.40
CA TYR A 800 15.28 25.34 -12.33
C TYR A 800 14.67 24.93 -10.98
N VAL A 801 14.08 25.85 -10.25
CA VAL A 801 13.46 25.58 -8.95
C VAL A 801 12.05 26.14 -8.91
N ALA A 802 11.09 25.36 -8.42
CA ALA A 802 9.72 25.82 -8.20
C ALA A 802 9.17 25.31 -6.87
N GLN A 803 8.46 26.16 -6.16
CA GLN A 803 7.67 25.81 -4.99
C GLN A 803 6.19 25.99 -5.31
N ILE A 804 5.41 24.92 -5.15
CA ILE A 804 4.03 24.83 -5.63
C ILE A 804 3.07 24.32 -4.56
N ALA A 805 1.79 24.67 -4.70
CA ALA A 805 0.68 24.11 -3.92
C ALA A 805 -0.59 24.09 -4.80
N MET A 806 -1.02 22.90 -5.21
CA MET A 806 -2.09 22.71 -6.19
C MET A 806 -3.41 23.35 -5.76
N GLY A 807 -3.76 23.24 -4.47
CA GLY A 807 -4.98 23.78 -3.91
C GLY A 807 -5.01 25.32 -3.88
N ALA A 808 -3.83 25.94 -3.79
CA ALA A 808 -3.70 27.39 -3.77
C ALA A 808 -3.77 28.01 -5.18
N ASP A 809 -2.98 27.45 -6.13
CA ASP A 809 -3.00 27.90 -7.52
C ASP A 809 -2.74 26.75 -8.49
N GLN A 810 -3.82 26.25 -9.08
CA GLN A 810 -3.79 25.17 -10.06
C GLN A 810 -3.06 25.55 -11.35
N ALA A 811 -3.14 26.81 -11.77
CA ALA A 811 -2.49 27.29 -12.99
C ALA A 811 -0.98 27.44 -12.80
N GLN A 812 -0.55 27.97 -11.63
CA GLN A 812 0.85 28.05 -11.26
C GLN A 812 1.49 26.65 -11.17
N THR A 813 0.80 25.69 -10.55
CA THR A 813 1.25 24.30 -10.47
C THR A 813 1.48 23.69 -11.85
N LEU A 814 0.49 23.83 -12.75
CA LEU A 814 0.61 23.35 -14.14
C LEU A 814 1.78 24.02 -14.88
N LYS A 815 1.92 25.33 -14.69
CA LYS A 815 2.98 26.13 -15.33
C LYS A 815 4.37 25.67 -14.84
N ALA A 816 4.55 25.54 -13.54
CA ALA A 816 5.81 25.13 -12.94
C ALA A 816 6.27 23.74 -13.42
N ILE A 817 5.35 22.76 -13.46
CA ILE A 817 5.64 21.40 -13.93
C ILE A 817 6.03 21.41 -15.44
N ARG A 818 5.36 22.22 -16.24
CA ARG A 818 5.69 22.37 -17.68
C ARG A 818 7.04 23.04 -17.89
N GLU A 819 7.34 24.09 -17.13
CA GLU A 819 8.63 24.79 -17.22
C GLU A 819 9.77 23.88 -16.76
N ALA A 820 9.58 23.11 -15.69
CA ALA A 820 10.56 22.14 -15.21
C ALA A 820 10.92 21.11 -16.28
N GLU A 821 9.93 20.49 -16.90
CA GLU A 821 10.15 19.47 -17.93
C GLU A 821 10.72 20.02 -19.25
N ALA A 822 10.43 21.27 -19.57
CA ALA A 822 10.95 21.95 -20.74
C ALA A 822 12.37 22.51 -20.54
N TYR A 823 12.83 22.66 -19.30
CA TYR A 823 14.15 23.18 -18.97
C TYR A 823 15.25 22.15 -19.33
N PRO A 824 16.28 22.53 -20.13
CA PRO A 824 17.30 21.59 -20.60
C PRO A 824 18.41 21.32 -19.57
N GLY A 825 18.07 21.17 -18.31
CA GLY A 825 18.98 20.96 -17.18
C GLY A 825 18.23 20.42 -15.98
N PRO A 826 18.88 20.36 -14.80
CA PRO A 826 18.24 19.84 -13.60
C PRO A 826 17.14 20.77 -13.10
N SER A 827 16.02 20.19 -12.78
CA SER A 827 14.85 20.88 -12.23
C SER A 827 14.43 20.30 -10.89
N LEU A 828 14.11 21.17 -9.93
CA LEU A 828 13.62 20.82 -8.58
C LEU A 828 12.24 21.43 -8.37
N VAL A 829 11.22 20.62 -8.22
CA VAL A 829 9.85 21.04 -7.93
C VAL A 829 9.47 20.57 -6.53
N ILE A 830 9.22 21.50 -5.62
CA ILE A 830 8.82 21.22 -4.24
C ILE A 830 7.32 21.45 -4.10
N ALA A 831 6.57 20.37 -3.91
CA ALA A 831 5.12 20.38 -3.86
C ALA A 831 4.63 20.20 -2.42
N TYR A 832 3.91 21.18 -1.88
CA TYR A 832 3.25 21.04 -0.59
C TYR A 832 2.15 19.99 -0.66
N ALA A 833 2.20 19.01 0.21
CA ALA A 833 1.30 17.88 0.20
C ALA A 833 0.70 17.62 1.58
N PRO A 834 -0.51 18.12 1.88
CA PRO A 834 -1.18 17.85 3.15
C PRO A 834 -1.30 16.35 3.41
N CYS A 835 -0.92 15.93 4.62
CA CYS A 835 -0.85 14.54 5.03
C CYS A 835 -1.80 14.25 6.20
N ILE A 836 -2.26 13.01 6.29
CA ILE A 836 -3.06 12.54 7.45
C ILE A 836 -2.33 12.76 8.78
N ASN A 837 -0.99 12.76 8.79
CA ASN A 837 -0.18 13.03 9.97
C ASN A 837 -0.25 14.50 10.44
N HIS A 838 -0.64 15.45 9.61
CA HIS A 838 -0.90 16.84 10.03
C HIS A 838 -2.10 16.91 10.97
N GLY A 839 -3.07 15.99 10.78
CA GLY A 839 -4.28 15.97 11.57
C GLY A 839 -5.18 17.17 11.29
N LEU A 840 -5.53 17.37 10.02
CA LEU A 840 -6.45 18.44 9.61
C LEU A 840 -7.76 18.33 10.37
N LYS A 841 -8.11 19.32 11.17
CA LYS A 841 -9.38 19.32 11.94
C LYS A 841 -10.61 19.31 11.04
N ALA A 842 -10.48 19.91 9.86
CA ALA A 842 -11.51 19.91 8.83
C ALA A 842 -11.61 18.59 8.05
N GLY A 843 -10.66 17.65 8.28
CA GLY A 843 -10.55 16.37 7.59
C GLY A 843 -9.83 16.45 6.25
N MET A 844 -9.32 15.30 5.77
CA MET A 844 -8.54 15.21 4.52
C MET A 844 -9.35 15.57 3.26
N GLY A 845 -10.69 15.59 3.31
CA GLY A 845 -11.54 16.12 2.24
C GLY A 845 -11.41 17.63 2.00
N LYS A 846 -10.61 18.30 2.83
CA LYS A 846 -10.26 19.72 2.72
C LYS A 846 -8.77 19.93 2.46
N SER A 847 -8.02 18.92 2.04
CA SER A 847 -6.59 19.04 1.81
C SER A 847 -6.24 20.16 0.81
N GLN A 848 -7.03 20.32 -0.26
CA GLN A 848 -6.84 21.39 -1.23
C GLN A 848 -7.17 22.79 -0.67
N ALA A 849 -8.17 22.88 0.18
CA ALA A 849 -8.48 24.12 0.89
C ALA A 849 -7.40 24.48 1.92
N GLU A 850 -6.76 23.47 2.53
CA GLU A 850 -5.65 23.67 3.47
C GLU A 850 -4.40 24.17 2.76
N GLU A 851 -4.08 23.66 1.56
CA GLU A 851 -3.03 24.23 0.71
C GLU A 851 -3.29 25.71 0.38
N ALA A 852 -4.54 26.04 0.03
CA ALA A 852 -4.92 27.43 -0.23
C ALA A 852 -4.71 28.33 0.99
N LYS A 853 -5.16 27.89 2.16
CA LYS A 853 -4.95 28.62 3.43
C LYS A 853 -3.48 28.79 3.77
N ALA A 854 -2.67 27.73 3.58
CA ALA A 854 -1.23 27.79 3.84
C ALA A 854 -0.56 28.92 3.03
N VAL A 855 -0.97 29.10 1.77
CA VAL A 855 -0.45 30.16 0.91
C VAL A 855 -1.06 31.52 1.27
N GLU A 856 -2.36 31.58 1.52
CA GLU A 856 -3.06 32.82 1.86
C GLU A 856 -2.53 33.47 3.15
N CYS A 857 -2.15 32.66 4.14
CA CYS A 857 -1.61 33.17 5.42
C CYS A 857 -0.10 33.35 5.45
N GLY A 858 0.62 32.98 4.37
CA GLY A 858 2.08 33.10 4.31
C GLY A 858 2.85 31.94 4.91
N TYR A 859 2.19 30.85 5.29
CA TYR A 859 2.86 29.64 5.77
C TYR A 859 3.64 28.93 4.66
N TRP A 860 3.15 28.97 3.43
CA TRP A 860 3.77 28.44 2.22
C TRP A 860 3.75 29.50 1.12
N HIS A 861 4.87 29.62 0.37
CA HIS A 861 4.99 30.60 -0.71
C HIS A 861 5.07 29.92 -2.06
N LEU A 862 4.40 30.47 -3.06
CA LEU A 862 4.51 30.03 -4.45
C LEU A 862 5.55 30.88 -5.16
N TRP A 863 6.58 30.25 -5.71
CA TRP A 863 7.62 30.95 -6.45
C TRP A 863 8.31 30.03 -7.45
N ARG A 864 8.98 30.64 -8.42
CA ARG A 864 9.78 29.94 -9.40
C ARG A 864 11.10 30.67 -9.62
N PHE A 865 12.18 29.90 -9.83
CA PHE A 865 13.47 30.37 -10.26
C PHE A 865 13.80 29.67 -11.58
N ASN A 866 13.82 30.45 -12.69
CA ASN A 866 14.11 29.95 -14.02
C ASN A 866 15.38 30.57 -14.58
N PRO A 867 16.52 29.86 -14.58
CA PRO A 867 17.79 30.40 -15.06
C PRO A 867 17.77 30.84 -16.52
N ALA A 868 16.96 30.22 -17.36
CA ALA A 868 16.86 30.59 -18.78
C ALA A 868 16.41 32.06 -18.99
N LEU A 869 15.76 32.69 -18.02
CA LEU A 869 15.36 34.10 -18.11
C LEU A 869 16.53 35.06 -18.01
N GLU A 870 17.66 34.65 -17.41
CA GLU A 870 18.87 35.46 -17.35
C GLU A 870 19.45 35.69 -18.76
N GLU A 871 19.39 34.70 -19.64
CA GLU A 871 19.80 34.82 -21.03
C GLU A 871 18.95 35.84 -21.79
N GLU A 872 17.69 36.04 -21.36
CA GLU A 872 16.77 37.05 -21.89
C GLU A 872 16.94 38.42 -21.21
N GLY A 873 17.88 38.55 -20.28
CA GLY A 873 18.08 39.78 -19.46
C GLY A 873 16.96 40.07 -18.47
N LYS A 874 16.20 38.99 -18.07
CA LYS A 874 15.10 39.09 -17.11
C LYS A 874 15.51 38.54 -15.74
N ASN A 875 14.80 38.95 -14.69
CA ASN A 875 14.98 38.36 -13.36
C ASN A 875 14.58 36.89 -13.38
N PRO A 876 15.44 35.93 -13.01
CA PRO A 876 15.12 34.52 -12.93
C PRO A 876 14.14 34.18 -11.83
N PHE A 877 14.08 34.96 -10.75
CA PHE A 877 13.20 34.74 -9.61
C PHE A 877 11.83 35.42 -9.81
N MET A 878 10.77 34.66 -9.60
CA MET A 878 9.37 35.11 -9.71
C MET A 878 8.60 34.66 -8.48
N LEU A 879 8.15 35.61 -7.66
CA LEU A 879 7.19 35.37 -6.59
C LEU A 879 5.79 35.30 -7.20
N ASP A 880 5.17 34.10 -7.16
CA ASP A 880 3.84 33.87 -7.73
C ASP A 880 2.71 34.06 -6.72
N SER A 881 2.98 33.92 -5.42
CA SER A 881 2.01 34.18 -4.37
C SER A 881 1.76 35.68 -4.18
N LYS A 882 0.54 35.99 -3.75
CA LYS A 882 0.13 37.35 -3.38
C LYS A 882 0.66 37.70 -1.99
N GLU A 883 0.51 38.98 -1.61
CA GLU A 883 0.76 39.41 -0.23
C GLU A 883 -0.08 38.61 0.74
N PRO A 884 0.55 37.96 1.74
CA PRO A 884 -0.15 37.11 2.69
C PRO A 884 -1.07 37.91 3.63
N LYS A 885 -2.12 37.25 4.10
CA LYS A 885 -3.00 37.69 5.19
C LYS A 885 -2.41 37.20 6.51
N TRP A 886 -1.42 37.89 7.03
CA TRP A 886 -0.67 37.51 8.22
C TRP A 886 -1.55 37.27 9.45
N GLU A 887 -2.66 38.00 9.56
CA GLU A 887 -3.65 37.83 10.64
C GLU A 887 -4.29 36.43 10.68
N GLU A 888 -4.25 35.67 9.60
CA GLU A 888 -4.80 34.31 9.52
C GLU A 888 -3.75 33.24 9.88
N PHE A 889 -2.46 33.58 10.04
CA PHE A 889 -1.37 32.64 10.25
C PHE A 889 -1.55 31.77 11.49
N GLN A 890 -1.85 32.39 12.63
CA GLN A 890 -2.04 31.67 13.90
C GLN A 890 -3.29 30.76 13.85
N ASP A 891 -4.32 31.16 13.13
CA ASP A 891 -5.54 30.32 12.99
C ASP A 891 -5.31 29.15 12.04
N TYR A 892 -4.43 29.30 11.03
CA TYR A 892 -3.97 28.19 10.22
C TYR A 892 -3.25 27.13 11.09
N LEU A 893 -2.28 27.50 11.91
CA LEU A 893 -1.59 26.57 12.82
C LEU A 893 -2.57 25.83 13.74
N LYS A 894 -3.54 26.55 14.31
CA LYS A 894 -4.57 25.94 15.16
C LYS A 894 -5.51 24.98 14.38
N GLY A 895 -5.58 25.07 13.08
CA GLY A 895 -6.33 24.17 12.18
C GLY A 895 -5.78 22.76 12.12
N GLU A 896 -4.51 22.55 12.44
CA GLU A 896 -3.83 21.27 12.39
C GLU A 896 -3.51 20.71 13.78
N VAL A 897 -3.75 19.40 13.99
CA VAL A 897 -3.52 18.76 15.29
C VAL A 897 -2.06 18.78 15.69
N ARG A 898 -1.12 18.69 14.73
CA ARG A 898 0.32 18.71 15.01
C ARG A 898 0.79 20.00 15.69
N PHE A 899 0.12 21.14 15.51
CA PHE A 899 0.36 22.40 16.24
C PHE A 899 -0.58 22.54 17.44
N ALA A 900 -1.87 22.30 17.24
CA ALA A 900 -2.87 22.46 18.29
C ALA A 900 -2.58 21.57 19.52
N SER A 901 -1.93 20.42 19.34
CA SER A 901 -1.53 19.52 20.43
C SER A 901 -0.40 20.12 21.26
N VAL A 902 0.54 20.86 20.66
CA VAL A 902 1.59 21.59 21.39
C VAL A 902 0.97 22.63 22.30
N ALA A 903 0.07 23.46 21.75
CA ALA A 903 -0.62 24.50 22.52
C ALA A 903 -1.38 23.93 23.72
N LYS A 904 -1.89 22.69 23.61
CA LYS A 904 -2.63 22.04 24.69
C LYS A 904 -1.73 21.40 25.74
N GLN A 905 -0.62 20.78 25.32
CA GLN A 905 0.26 20.00 26.22
C GLN A 905 1.40 20.85 26.82
N TYR A 906 1.86 21.84 26.08
CA TYR A 906 3.00 22.69 26.42
C TYR A 906 2.68 24.17 26.12
N PRO A 907 1.69 24.78 26.79
CA PRO A 907 1.15 26.10 26.41
C PRO A 907 2.17 27.25 26.48
N ALA A 908 3.12 27.20 27.40
CA ALA A 908 4.18 28.23 27.52
C ALA A 908 5.13 28.18 26.30
N GLU A 909 5.63 26.98 26.00
CA GLU A 909 6.55 26.77 24.88
C GLU A 909 5.85 26.99 23.51
N ALA A 910 4.56 26.66 23.42
CA ALA A 910 3.80 26.85 22.20
C ALA A 910 3.68 28.31 21.80
N ALA A 911 3.47 29.21 22.74
CA ALA A 911 3.36 30.65 22.46
C ALA A 911 4.63 31.18 21.80
N ASP A 912 5.79 30.86 22.38
CA ASP A 912 7.08 31.27 21.85
C ASP A 912 7.39 30.66 20.49
N LEU A 913 7.09 29.35 20.32
CA LEU A 913 7.33 28.63 19.07
C LEU A 913 6.45 29.16 17.94
N PHE A 914 5.19 29.46 18.21
CA PHE A 914 4.25 29.91 17.18
C PHE A 914 4.52 31.37 16.79
N ALA A 915 4.92 32.22 17.74
CA ALA A 915 5.39 33.58 17.44
C ALA A 915 6.65 33.55 16.57
N ALA A 916 7.63 32.70 16.91
CA ALA A 916 8.84 32.52 16.11
C ALA A 916 8.54 31.91 14.72
N CYS A 917 7.52 31.03 14.61
CA CYS A 917 7.10 30.48 13.32
C CYS A 917 6.54 31.55 12.39
N GLU A 918 5.72 32.45 12.93
CA GLU A 918 5.16 33.59 12.20
C GLU A 918 6.22 34.64 11.80
N GLU A 919 7.17 34.93 12.70
CA GLU A 919 8.29 35.84 12.42
C GLU A 919 9.20 35.31 11.30
N MET A 920 9.34 33.98 11.19
CA MET A 920 10.20 33.36 10.18
C MET A 920 9.52 33.17 8.82
N ALA A 921 8.20 33.22 8.76
CA ALA A 921 7.42 33.08 7.55
C ALA A 921 7.45 34.39 6.73
#